data_0bbed4c4321ac2bc1ab928dabb60cec7
#
_entry.id   0bbed4c4321ac2bc1ab928dabb60cec7
#
_cell.length_a   1.000
_cell.length_b   1.000
_cell.length_c   1.000
_cell.angle_alpha   90.00
_cell.angle_beta   90.00
_cell.angle_gamma   90.00
#
_symmetry.space_group_name_H-M   'P 1'
#
loop_
_entity.id
_entity.type
_entity.pdbx_description
1 polymer ?
#
loop_
_entity_poly.entity_id
_entity_poly.type
_entity_poly.pdbx_seq_one_letter_code
_entity_poly.pdbx_strand_id
1 'polypeptide(L)'
;MDTSRPQSLTTVLGLALGLLWGAAAEASPLLPPSQVGHTLKMTNTNVRLEYDLSTGRANFYWQNVLKVAGFYGGVGLQTYITGTVYSNRTWTVTNNEVDITLTGSGLPTMKQVFILDEENSFLTRVEVYGTGLQSRWMGPVVMDTPGGVDIGSYNDNRALVVPFDNDSFSFSYNAMPINNTNGSYEVSAFYDNTTRNGLVVGSVTHDIWKTGVYFQGANNRLNVLNVYGGVTSSDTRDVLPHGSVSGNPIVSPTVFVGFGADWRTVMEAYADANAAVAPKLAWSGGVPFGWNSWYAYGMGVSYSNATAVSSFIKNHLQTNQFHDKGVVYVNLDSGWDNLSDAQLQQFANYCHSNGQKAGIYWTPFVYWGTASQGSNYFMTGASYRWSDAYLRTPDGQVQTNDGGIALDATHPGTRQMIGYYMCYFKSHGFDYLKLDFLSHGAMEGAHYDTNVITGIQAYNQGMQYLAAQNNGRMFLNESIAPIFPYEYAHSRRIACDTSTTISDTAFEMESVSYGWWINNRLYQYSDPDLMKFAGGTANENQSRLISCAISGTVFLNGDDLVSAAGQSLALTCLTNAGICEVARAAVGFRPVEGNTGTNPTDVFVCQDGSTWYVAVFNYTASSVIKSLNLSRLGITGSYVAQDLWGGAVFTVSGTTWSVSLGARQAKLFRLGSGNTSAAGPTNQALVVGSSVTFSTVASGTPPFSYVWRKNGTVLGGQVLNSITINPVNISDAGLYAVEVTGGSGSVTNTAVLTSLHQADLTATRAGANLVLNWPVGYTGWRLQTKSNILAAASGMNWSDLIGSRQTNAWTVPTDAATSGRLFRLTYP
;
A
#
# COMPACT_ATOMS: atom_id res chain seq x y z
N MET A 1 48.44 -6.48 -6.64
CA MET A 1 48.22 -7.42 -7.74
C MET A 1 46.99 -8.24 -7.28
N ASP A 2 45.83 -8.12 -7.70
CA ASP A 2 45.21 -7.86 -8.98
C ASP A 2 43.89 -7.10 -8.77
N THR A 3 43.59 -6.18 -9.66
CA THR A 3 42.43 -5.31 -9.69
C THR A 3 41.36 -5.96 -10.53
N SER A 4 40.14 -6.13 -10.02
CA SER A 4 38.94 -6.24 -10.88
C SER A 4 37.73 -5.60 -10.18
N ARG A 5 37.29 -4.48 -10.74
CA ARG A 5 36.00 -3.84 -10.49
C ARG A 5 34.88 -4.74 -11.06
N PRO A 6 33.72 -4.85 -10.46
CA PRO A 6 32.53 -5.25 -11.18
C PRO A 6 31.84 -4.04 -11.83
N GLN A 7 31.62 -4.16 -13.12
CA GLN A 7 30.81 -3.26 -13.95
C GLN A 7 29.34 -3.39 -13.59
N SER A 8 28.66 -2.27 -13.69
CA SER A 8 27.22 -2.12 -13.74
C SER A 8 26.57 -3.06 -14.78
N LEU A 9 25.62 -3.87 -14.37
CA LEU A 9 24.70 -4.55 -15.29
C LEU A 9 23.32 -3.89 -15.17
N THR A 10 23.10 -2.96 -16.08
CA THR A 10 21.77 -2.59 -16.53
C THR A 10 21.32 -3.67 -17.51
N THR A 11 20.34 -4.46 -17.18
CA THR A 11 19.66 -5.30 -18.16
C THR A 11 18.17 -5.31 -17.88
N VAL A 12 17.45 -4.68 -18.79
CA VAL A 12 16.03 -4.76 -19.04
C VAL A 12 15.62 -6.22 -19.23
N LEU A 13 14.64 -6.69 -18.45
CA LEU A 13 13.81 -7.82 -18.85
C LEU A 13 12.35 -7.50 -18.55
N GLY A 14 11.66 -7.04 -19.58
CA GLY A 14 10.21 -7.12 -19.62
C GLY A 14 9.79 -8.55 -19.94
N LEU A 15 8.82 -9.07 -19.19
CA LEU A 15 7.77 -9.97 -19.70
C LEU A 15 6.64 -10.09 -18.68
N ALA A 16 5.50 -9.64 -19.13
CA ALA A 16 4.12 -9.85 -18.78
C ALA A 16 3.78 -11.02 -17.84
N LEU A 17 2.98 -10.71 -16.80
CA LEU A 17 1.81 -11.51 -16.45
C LEU A 17 0.72 -10.52 -15.99
N GLY A 18 -0.29 -10.39 -16.82
CA GLY A 18 -1.43 -9.54 -16.61
C GLY A 18 -2.49 -10.17 -15.72
N LEU A 19 -3.47 -9.32 -15.46
CA LEU A 19 -4.80 -9.50 -14.86
C LEU A 19 -4.81 -9.27 -13.34
N LEU A 20 -5.35 -8.10 -12.86
CA LEU A 20 -6.75 -7.74 -12.83
C LEU A 20 -6.95 -6.31 -12.32
N TRP A 21 -7.65 -5.50 -13.13
CA TRP A 21 -8.61 -4.46 -12.80
C TRP A 21 -8.15 -3.19 -12.04
N GLY A 22 -7.46 -2.32 -12.72
CA GLY A 22 -7.83 -0.93 -12.84
C GLY A 22 -8.01 -0.73 -14.33
N ALA A 23 -8.99 0.00 -14.77
CA ALA A 23 -9.02 0.49 -16.13
C ALA A 23 -7.70 1.23 -16.33
N ALA A 24 -6.78 0.65 -17.09
CA ALA A 24 -5.60 1.36 -17.54
C ALA A 24 -6.15 2.62 -18.22
N ALA A 25 -5.81 3.80 -17.69
CA ALA A 25 -6.02 5.03 -18.42
C ALA A 25 -5.40 4.79 -19.80
N GLU A 26 -6.18 4.90 -20.86
CA GLU A 26 -5.65 4.76 -22.21
C GLU A 26 -4.56 5.82 -22.33
N ALA A 27 -3.33 5.37 -22.59
CA ALA A 27 -2.21 6.28 -22.81
C ALA A 27 -2.63 7.29 -23.87
N SER A 28 -2.64 8.55 -23.52
CA SER A 28 -3.03 9.64 -24.41
C SER A 28 -1.75 10.30 -24.93
N PRO A 29 -1.21 9.82 -26.06
CA PRO A 29 0.10 10.24 -26.51
C PRO A 29 0.13 11.74 -26.81
N LEU A 30 1.27 12.36 -26.56
CA LEU A 30 1.55 13.72 -26.95
C LEU A 30 1.32 13.86 -28.47
N LEU A 31 0.41 14.74 -28.86
CA LEU A 31 0.28 15.13 -30.26
C LEU A 31 1.53 15.94 -30.68
N PRO A 32 1.95 15.89 -31.97
CA PRO A 32 3.12 16.64 -32.40
C PRO A 32 3.07 18.10 -31.95
N PRO A 33 4.05 18.58 -31.16
CA PRO A 33 4.07 19.97 -30.71
C PRO A 33 4.12 20.93 -31.90
N SER A 34 3.52 22.07 -31.74
CA SER A 34 3.49 23.12 -32.78
C SER A 34 3.87 24.46 -32.21
N GLN A 35 4.64 25.23 -33.00
CA GLN A 35 5.05 26.59 -32.64
C GLN A 35 4.42 27.61 -33.57
N VAL A 36 3.78 28.63 -32.98
CA VAL A 36 3.25 29.78 -33.71
C VAL A 36 3.79 31.04 -33.04
N GLY A 37 4.63 31.80 -33.76
CA GLY A 37 5.39 32.92 -33.19
C GLY A 37 6.27 32.45 -32.02
N HIS A 38 6.02 33.00 -30.83
CA HIS A 38 6.73 32.64 -29.63
C HIS A 38 5.99 31.56 -28.78
N THR A 39 4.81 31.15 -29.18
CA THR A 39 4.01 30.17 -28.42
C THR A 39 4.28 28.74 -28.89
N LEU A 40 4.88 27.94 -28.04
CA LEU A 40 4.99 26.48 -28.20
C LEU A 40 3.75 25.84 -27.57
N LYS A 41 3.02 25.08 -28.38
CA LYS A 41 1.80 24.38 -27.96
C LYS A 41 2.09 22.89 -27.91
N MET A 42 1.80 22.27 -26.76
CA MET A 42 1.91 20.84 -26.46
C MET A 42 0.53 20.35 -26.03
N THR A 43 0.02 19.30 -26.63
CA THR A 43 -1.35 18.83 -26.37
C THR A 43 -1.43 17.31 -26.36
N ASN A 44 -2.31 16.79 -25.53
CA ASN A 44 -2.88 15.46 -25.65
C ASN A 44 -4.42 15.57 -25.73
N THR A 45 -5.18 14.55 -25.30
CA THR A 45 -6.66 14.55 -25.41
C THR A 45 -7.30 15.71 -24.64
N ASN A 46 -6.98 15.89 -23.36
CA ASN A 46 -7.61 16.88 -22.49
C ASN A 46 -6.66 18.00 -22.06
N VAL A 47 -5.35 17.72 -22.02
CA VAL A 47 -4.31 18.66 -21.58
C VAL A 47 -3.79 19.46 -22.75
N ARG A 48 -3.68 20.78 -22.54
CA ARG A 48 -2.96 21.68 -23.44
C ARG A 48 -2.05 22.58 -22.62
N LEU A 49 -0.76 22.52 -22.93
CA LEU A 49 0.25 23.44 -22.43
C LEU A 49 0.62 24.45 -23.52
N GLU A 50 0.70 25.71 -23.16
CA GLU A 50 1.22 26.77 -24.02
C GLU A 50 2.41 27.43 -23.33
N TYR A 51 3.61 27.24 -23.89
CA TYR A 51 4.82 27.86 -23.38
C TYR A 51 5.21 29.03 -24.25
N ASP A 52 5.35 30.20 -23.63
CA ASP A 52 5.84 31.40 -24.33
C ASP A 52 7.36 31.45 -24.31
N LEU A 53 7.96 31.19 -25.47
CA LEU A 53 9.42 31.22 -25.67
C LEU A 53 10.02 32.63 -25.50
N SER A 54 9.23 33.71 -25.53
CA SER A 54 9.72 35.08 -25.28
C SER A 54 9.82 35.40 -23.80
N THR A 55 8.87 34.92 -22.99
CA THR A 55 8.78 35.24 -21.56
C THR A 55 9.26 34.10 -20.64
N GLY A 56 9.28 32.87 -21.13
CA GLY A 56 9.60 31.69 -20.32
C GLY A 56 8.48 31.27 -19.37
N ARG A 57 7.24 31.64 -19.67
CA ARG A 57 6.05 31.25 -18.87
C ARG A 57 5.19 30.26 -19.61
N ALA A 58 4.55 29.35 -18.87
CA ALA A 58 3.64 28.34 -19.37
C ALA A 58 2.23 28.54 -18.84
N ASN A 59 1.25 28.17 -19.66
CA ASN A 59 -0.15 28.11 -19.29
C ASN A 59 -0.64 26.67 -19.40
N PHE A 60 -1.41 26.21 -18.41
CA PHE A 60 -2.05 24.91 -18.42
C PHE A 60 -3.55 25.06 -18.65
N TYR A 61 -4.04 24.37 -19.67
CA TYR A 61 -5.48 24.28 -20.00
C TYR A 61 -5.94 22.84 -19.86
N TRP A 62 -7.10 22.67 -19.28
CA TRP A 62 -7.83 21.41 -19.25
C TRP A 62 -9.13 21.57 -20.05
N GLN A 63 -9.35 20.70 -21.03
CA GLN A 63 -10.48 20.80 -21.98
C GLN A 63 -10.62 22.21 -22.57
N ASN A 64 -9.52 22.81 -22.97
CA ASN A 64 -9.39 24.17 -23.50
C ASN A 64 -9.73 25.33 -22.53
N VAL A 65 -9.99 25.03 -21.25
CA VAL A 65 -10.19 26.05 -20.21
C VAL A 65 -8.89 26.25 -19.43
N LEU A 66 -8.42 27.51 -19.34
CA LEU A 66 -7.22 27.86 -18.57
C LEU A 66 -7.41 27.52 -17.10
N LYS A 67 -6.46 26.78 -16.52
CA LYS A 67 -6.47 26.36 -15.12
C LYS A 67 -5.30 26.91 -14.33
N VAL A 68 -4.10 26.97 -14.92
CA VAL A 68 -2.91 27.58 -14.31
C VAL A 68 -2.28 28.53 -15.32
N ALA A 69 -2.14 29.77 -14.96
CA ALA A 69 -1.63 30.81 -15.82
C ALA A 69 -0.21 31.22 -15.43
N GLY A 70 0.68 31.30 -16.42
CA GLY A 70 1.97 31.97 -16.31
C GLY A 70 2.96 31.32 -15.34
N PHE A 71 2.93 30.02 -15.13
CA PHE A 71 3.94 29.33 -14.31
C PHE A 71 5.25 29.15 -15.06
N TYR A 72 6.32 28.94 -14.31
CA TYR A 72 7.69 28.78 -14.82
C TYR A 72 8.52 27.88 -13.87
N GLY A 73 9.70 27.45 -14.32
CA GLY A 73 10.68 26.76 -13.50
C GLY A 73 11.67 27.74 -12.84
N GLY A 74 12.21 27.34 -11.68
CA GLY A 74 13.19 28.14 -10.96
C GLY A 74 14.16 27.29 -10.14
N VAL A 75 15.31 27.88 -9.80
CA VAL A 75 16.36 27.29 -8.97
C VAL A 75 16.97 28.33 -8.03
N GLY A 76 17.19 27.93 -6.79
CA GLY A 76 17.93 28.72 -5.79
C GLY A 76 19.40 28.31 -5.78
N LEU A 77 20.23 29.06 -6.47
CA LEU A 77 21.70 28.95 -6.39
C LEU A 77 22.24 29.98 -5.38
N GLN A 78 23.32 30.68 -5.69
CA GLN A 78 23.76 31.87 -4.92
C GLN A 78 22.73 33.00 -4.99
N THR A 79 21.99 33.05 -6.10
CA THR A 79 20.83 33.90 -6.34
C THR A 79 19.68 33.03 -6.86
N TYR A 80 18.46 33.54 -6.72
CA TYR A 80 17.31 32.90 -7.31
C TYR A 80 17.25 33.16 -8.82
N ILE A 81 17.23 32.08 -9.62
CA ILE A 81 17.19 32.14 -11.07
C ILE A 81 15.89 31.48 -11.54
N THR A 82 15.12 32.19 -12.33
CA THR A 82 13.87 31.73 -12.93
C THR A 82 14.00 31.49 -14.42
N GLY A 83 13.17 30.63 -14.99
CA GLY A 83 13.09 30.43 -16.43
C GLY A 83 12.78 31.71 -17.22
N THR A 84 12.23 32.75 -16.56
CA THR A 84 11.84 34.01 -17.17
C THR A 84 13.00 34.95 -17.47
N VAL A 85 14.15 34.80 -16.78
CA VAL A 85 15.32 35.71 -16.98
C VAL A 85 16.21 35.35 -18.16
N TYR A 86 16.02 34.17 -18.73
CA TYR A 86 16.82 33.72 -19.87
C TYR A 86 16.44 34.46 -21.16
N SER A 87 17.44 34.75 -21.99
CA SER A 87 17.24 35.47 -23.23
C SER A 87 16.98 34.60 -24.46
N ASN A 88 17.34 33.33 -24.40
CA ASN A 88 17.14 32.38 -25.50
C ASN A 88 16.51 31.10 -25.02
N ARG A 89 15.54 30.58 -25.77
CA ARG A 89 14.81 29.33 -25.48
C ARG A 89 14.61 28.56 -26.76
N THR A 90 15.03 27.30 -26.72
CA THR A 90 14.86 26.34 -27.82
C THR A 90 14.16 25.09 -27.25
N TRP A 91 13.58 24.33 -28.14
CA TRP A 91 12.88 23.11 -27.70
C TRP A 91 13.20 21.91 -28.59
N THR A 92 13.14 20.74 -28.02
CA THR A 92 13.21 19.42 -28.66
C THR A 92 12.12 18.51 -28.12
N VAL A 93 11.75 17.49 -28.91
CA VAL A 93 10.77 16.48 -28.49
C VAL A 93 11.36 15.09 -28.67
N THR A 94 11.14 14.22 -27.67
CA THR A 94 11.54 12.81 -27.72
C THR A 94 10.41 12.01 -27.09
N ASN A 95 9.71 11.21 -27.86
CA ASN A 95 8.51 10.48 -27.42
C ASN A 95 7.45 11.45 -26.82
N ASN A 96 7.07 11.24 -25.55
CA ASN A 96 6.11 12.09 -24.84
C ASN A 96 6.75 13.22 -24.04
N GLU A 97 8.08 13.41 -24.17
CA GLU A 97 8.85 14.41 -23.44
C GLU A 97 9.21 15.59 -24.37
N VAL A 98 8.95 16.79 -23.89
CA VAL A 98 9.32 18.06 -24.53
C VAL A 98 10.31 18.79 -23.64
N ASP A 99 11.53 18.95 -24.13
CA ASP A 99 12.62 19.68 -23.47
C ASP A 99 12.65 21.10 -23.92
N ILE A 100 12.55 22.06 -23.03
CA ILE A 100 12.78 23.47 -23.32
C ILE A 100 14.13 23.88 -22.72
N THR A 101 15.11 24.13 -23.56
CA THR A 101 16.46 24.52 -23.16
C THR A 101 16.57 26.06 -23.13
N LEU A 102 16.95 26.58 -21.97
CA LEU A 102 17.06 27.98 -21.68
C LEU A 102 18.55 28.37 -21.54
N THR A 103 18.98 29.35 -22.27
CA THR A 103 20.38 29.86 -22.23
C THR A 103 20.40 31.38 -22.13
N GLY A 104 21.42 31.91 -21.44
CA GLY A 104 21.59 33.34 -21.22
C GLY A 104 23.05 33.67 -20.82
N SER A 105 23.51 34.87 -21.12
CA SER A 105 24.86 35.28 -20.76
C SER A 105 25.02 35.31 -19.22
N GLY A 106 26.04 34.62 -18.70
CA GLY A 106 26.34 34.57 -17.29
C GLY A 106 25.40 33.68 -16.48
N LEU A 107 24.48 32.94 -17.11
CA LEU A 107 23.55 32.01 -16.45
C LEU A 107 23.94 30.57 -16.80
N PRO A 108 23.75 29.64 -15.84
CA PRO A 108 23.84 28.20 -16.12
C PRO A 108 22.74 27.81 -17.12
N THR A 109 22.97 26.78 -17.93
CA THR A 109 21.91 26.26 -18.80
C THR A 109 20.84 25.64 -17.96
N MET A 110 19.58 26.04 -18.17
CA MET A 110 18.43 25.44 -17.54
C MET A 110 17.61 24.70 -18.60
N LYS A 111 17.05 23.55 -18.23
CA LYS A 111 16.09 22.84 -19.04
C LYS A 111 14.82 22.70 -18.24
N GLN A 112 13.67 23.06 -18.80
CA GLN A 112 12.36 22.71 -18.27
C GLN A 112 11.77 21.61 -19.14
N VAL A 113 11.39 20.52 -18.52
CA VAL A 113 10.93 19.30 -19.16
C VAL A 113 9.44 19.15 -18.90
N PHE A 114 8.68 18.81 -19.93
CA PHE A 114 7.26 18.47 -19.84
C PHE A 114 7.03 17.09 -20.42
N ILE A 115 6.28 16.22 -19.70
CA ILE A 115 5.93 14.86 -20.13
C ILE A 115 4.40 14.77 -20.15
N LEU A 116 3.83 14.46 -21.31
CA LEU A 116 2.39 14.37 -21.56
C LEU A 116 2.05 12.96 -22.04
N ASP A 117 1.84 12.06 -21.10
CA ASP A 117 1.49 10.64 -21.34
C ASP A 117 0.12 10.27 -20.78
N GLU A 118 -0.48 11.10 -19.93
CA GLU A 118 -1.75 10.90 -19.30
C GLU A 118 -2.84 11.87 -19.77
N GLU A 119 -4.08 11.43 -19.84
CA GLU A 119 -5.19 12.18 -20.43
C GLU A 119 -5.49 13.51 -19.73
N ASN A 120 -5.36 13.56 -18.39
CA ASN A 120 -5.81 14.67 -17.55
C ASN A 120 -4.68 15.35 -16.76
N SER A 121 -3.43 14.97 -17.02
CA SER A 121 -2.27 15.46 -16.28
C SER A 121 -1.02 15.54 -17.15
N PHE A 122 0.01 16.17 -16.62
CA PHE A 122 1.35 16.14 -17.15
C PHE A 122 2.35 16.11 -16.00
N LEU A 123 3.58 15.68 -16.30
CA LEU A 123 4.71 15.77 -15.39
C LEU A 123 5.64 16.88 -15.85
N THR A 124 6.33 17.53 -14.90
CA THR A 124 7.35 18.55 -15.23
C THR A 124 8.49 18.50 -14.22
N ARG A 125 9.70 18.80 -14.71
CA ARG A 125 10.92 18.97 -13.89
C ARG A 125 11.82 20.05 -14.47
N VAL A 126 12.75 20.51 -13.64
CA VAL A 126 13.82 21.45 -14.03
C VAL A 126 15.15 20.77 -13.84
N GLU A 127 16.03 20.92 -14.84
CA GLU A 127 17.40 20.46 -14.82
C GLU A 127 18.33 21.68 -15.03
N VAL A 128 19.38 21.79 -14.21
CA VAL A 128 20.33 22.92 -14.30
C VAL A 128 21.74 22.40 -14.48
N TYR A 129 22.35 22.80 -15.58
CA TYR A 129 23.65 22.32 -16.03
C TYR A 129 24.76 23.36 -15.78
N GLY A 130 25.83 22.94 -15.13
CA GLY A 130 27.00 23.75 -14.83
C GLY A 130 27.93 23.09 -13.84
N THR A 131 29.20 23.51 -13.83
CA THR A 131 30.18 22.94 -12.90
C THR A 131 30.10 23.61 -11.54
N GLY A 132 30.12 22.81 -10.47
CA GLY A 132 30.16 23.31 -9.08
C GLY A 132 28.85 23.93 -8.61
N LEU A 133 27.72 23.66 -9.28
CA LEU A 133 26.41 24.13 -8.87
C LEU A 133 25.93 23.39 -7.62
N GLN A 134 25.26 24.14 -6.76
CA GLN A 134 24.61 23.60 -5.55
C GLN A 134 23.29 24.33 -5.33
N SER A 135 22.26 23.60 -4.93
CA SER A 135 20.94 24.16 -4.65
C SER A 135 20.28 23.52 -3.43
N ARG A 136 19.59 24.33 -2.65
CA ARG A 136 18.69 23.90 -1.58
C ARG A 136 17.22 24.07 -1.95
N TRP A 137 16.96 24.58 -3.14
CA TRP A 137 15.61 24.88 -3.60
C TRP A 137 15.50 24.79 -5.11
N MET A 138 14.58 23.95 -5.59
CA MET A 138 14.26 23.87 -7.02
C MET A 138 12.76 23.72 -7.22
N GLY A 139 12.13 24.65 -7.96
CA GLY A 139 10.70 24.65 -8.21
C GLY A 139 10.39 24.47 -9.71
N PRO A 140 9.91 23.30 -10.14
CA PRO A 140 9.48 23.11 -11.52
C PRO A 140 8.15 23.78 -11.82
N VAL A 141 7.34 24.10 -10.81
CA VAL A 141 6.10 24.87 -10.94
C VAL A 141 6.11 26.03 -9.96
N VAL A 142 6.38 27.22 -10.49
CA VAL A 142 6.34 28.48 -9.76
C VAL A 142 5.35 29.40 -10.46
N MET A 143 4.28 29.79 -9.79
CA MET A 143 3.24 30.67 -10.32
C MET A 143 3.05 31.85 -9.38
N ASP A 144 3.25 33.05 -9.91
CA ASP A 144 3.12 34.33 -9.19
C ASP A 144 2.14 35.30 -9.87
N THR A 145 1.32 34.78 -10.78
CA THR A 145 0.31 35.56 -11.49
C THR A 145 -0.92 35.74 -10.60
N PRO A 146 -1.35 36.97 -10.29
CA PRO A 146 -2.56 37.19 -9.51
C PRO A 146 -3.79 36.50 -10.10
N GLY A 147 -4.47 35.67 -9.32
CA GLY A 147 -5.60 34.84 -9.79
C GLY A 147 -5.20 33.74 -10.79
N GLY A 148 -3.92 33.39 -10.84
CA GLY A 148 -3.34 32.51 -11.85
C GLY A 148 -3.80 31.06 -11.76
N VAL A 149 -4.34 30.59 -10.62
CA VAL A 149 -5.05 29.30 -10.55
C VAL A 149 -6.54 29.56 -10.42
N ASP A 150 -7.30 29.06 -11.40
CA ASP A 150 -8.75 29.14 -11.45
C ASP A 150 -9.37 27.76 -11.66
N ILE A 151 -9.99 27.21 -10.61
CA ILE A 151 -10.68 25.92 -10.69
C ILE A 151 -12.05 25.99 -11.35
N GLY A 152 -12.52 27.20 -11.70
CA GLY A 152 -13.73 27.42 -12.49
C GLY A 152 -15.04 27.38 -11.72
N SER A 153 -14.98 27.37 -10.39
CA SER A 153 -16.11 27.44 -9.47
C SER A 153 -15.74 28.25 -8.24
N TYR A 154 -16.71 28.87 -7.59
CA TYR A 154 -16.46 29.80 -6.48
C TYR A 154 -17.40 29.59 -5.28
N ASN A 155 -18.03 28.40 -5.20
CA ASN A 155 -19.01 28.14 -4.15
C ASN A 155 -18.34 27.81 -2.83
N ASP A 156 -17.43 26.83 -2.83
CA ASP A 156 -16.72 26.38 -1.63
C ASP A 156 -15.33 25.85 -1.98
N ASN A 157 -14.46 26.77 -2.40
CA ASN A 157 -13.10 26.44 -2.83
C ASN A 157 -12.20 26.15 -1.64
N ARG A 158 -11.52 25.01 -1.70
CA ARG A 158 -10.64 24.46 -0.68
C ARG A 158 -9.23 24.27 -1.19
N ALA A 159 -8.27 24.36 -0.27
CA ALA A 159 -6.90 23.92 -0.44
C ALA A 159 -6.64 22.81 0.60
N LEU A 160 -6.25 21.65 0.14
CA LEU A 160 -5.88 20.53 0.99
C LEU A 160 -4.41 20.65 1.40
N VAL A 161 -4.16 20.80 2.68
CA VAL A 161 -2.84 20.63 3.27
C VAL A 161 -2.68 19.16 3.63
N VAL A 162 -1.65 18.53 3.10
CA VAL A 162 -1.22 17.17 3.43
C VAL A 162 -0.01 17.28 4.37
N PRO A 163 0.00 16.62 5.53
CA PRO A 163 1.14 16.64 6.45
C PRO A 163 2.30 15.81 5.89
N PHE A 164 3.51 16.11 6.33
CA PHE A 164 4.69 15.29 6.00
C PHE A 164 4.61 13.89 6.63
N ASP A 165 4.12 13.86 7.87
CA ASP A 165 3.90 12.68 8.67
C ASP A 165 2.59 12.91 9.44
N ASN A 166 1.57 12.11 9.18
CA ASN A 166 0.26 12.26 9.81
C ASN A 166 0.02 11.29 10.99
N ASP A 167 1.06 10.63 11.43
CA ASP A 167 1.06 9.76 12.61
C ASP A 167 1.59 10.52 13.84
N SER A 168 0.99 11.66 14.09
CA SER A 168 1.33 12.54 15.20
C SER A 168 0.09 13.34 15.61
N PHE A 169 -0.06 13.65 16.89
CA PHE A 169 -1.15 14.51 17.38
C PHE A 169 -1.06 15.97 16.89
N SER A 170 0.09 16.38 16.36
CA SER A 170 0.33 17.75 15.90
C SER A 170 0.15 17.92 14.39
N PHE A 171 0.13 16.84 13.61
CA PHE A 171 0.17 16.87 12.16
C PHE A 171 -1.03 16.10 11.60
N SER A 172 -1.94 16.80 10.97
CA SER A 172 -3.14 16.25 10.37
C SER A 172 -3.43 16.91 9.04
N TYR A 173 -4.24 16.26 8.23
CA TYR A 173 -4.76 16.87 7.01
C TYR A 173 -5.61 18.10 7.35
N ASN A 174 -5.63 19.07 6.45
CA ASN A 174 -6.46 20.25 6.64
C ASN A 174 -7.01 20.77 5.30
N ALA A 175 -8.31 20.64 5.10
CA ALA A 175 -9.01 21.19 3.94
C ALA A 175 -9.50 22.60 4.26
N MET A 176 -8.64 23.59 4.17
CA MET A 176 -8.93 24.99 4.49
C MET A 176 -9.57 25.75 3.31
N PRO A 177 -10.25 26.86 3.57
CA PRO A 177 -10.67 27.75 2.47
C PRO A 177 -9.47 28.17 1.62
N ILE A 178 -9.64 28.21 0.30
CA ILE A 178 -8.57 28.54 -0.66
C ILE A 178 -8.01 29.97 -0.44
N ASN A 179 -8.78 30.87 0.16
CA ASN A 179 -8.38 32.25 0.47
C ASN A 179 -7.44 32.32 1.68
N ASN A 180 -6.46 31.43 1.75
CA ASN A 180 -5.47 31.37 2.80
C ASN A 180 -4.05 31.32 2.23
N THR A 181 -3.08 31.46 3.11
CA THR A 181 -1.66 31.21 2.83
C THR A 181 -1.21 30.06 3.69
N ASN A 182 -0.68 29.00 3.07
CA ASN A 182 -0.17 27.84 3.78
C ASN A 182 0.82 27.04 2.91
N GLY A 183 1.36 25.97 3.50
CA GLY A 183 2.18 24.97 2.84
C GLY A 183 1.62 23.57 3.06
N SER A 184 1.78 22.70 2.05
CA SER A 184 1.49 21.28 2.08
C SER A 184 2.77 20.51 1.78
N TYR A 185 2.84 19.26 2.16
CA TYR A 185 4.01 18.41 1.93
C TYR A 185 3.70 17.37 0.86
N GLU A 186 4.61 17.26 -0.11
CA GLU A 186 4.61 16.36 -1.25
C GLU A 186 3.47 16.60 -2.25
N VAL A 187 2.24 16.84 -1.80
CA VAL A 187 1.06 17.03 -2.66
C VAL A 187 0.07 18.00 -2.04
N SER A 188 -0.72 18.66 -2.87
CA SER A 188 -1.90 19.44 -2.49
C SER A 188 -2.99 19.33 -3.55
N ALA A 189 -4.24 19.45 -3.11
CA ALA A 189 -5.41 19.57 -3.99
C ALA A 189 -6.09 20.91 -3.76
N PHE A 190 -6.45 21.58 -4.84
CA PHE A 190 -7.24 22.81 -4.87
C PHE A 190 -8.55 22.52 -5.56
N TYR A 191 -9.69 22.55 -4.84
CA TYR A 191 -10.95 22.04 -5.35
C TYR A 191 -12.16 22.81 -4.85
N ASP A 192 -13.24 22.74 -5.60
CA ASP A 192 -14.55 23.18 -5.13
C ASP A 192 -15.28 22.01 -4.48
N ASN A 193 -15.58 22.16 -3.20
CA ASN A 193 -16.25 21.11 -2.41
C ASN A 193 -17.68 20.82 -2.90
N THR A 194 -18.33 21.76 -3.60
CA THR A 194 -19.68 21.63 -4.15
C THR A 194 -19.69 20.88 -5.49
N THR A 195 -18.86 21.32 -6.44
CA THR A 195 -18.82 20.74 -7.80
C THR A 195 -17.87 19.57 -7.92
N ARG A 196 -16.85 19.47 -7.03
CA ARG A 196 -15.73 18.54 -7.05
C ARG A 196 -14.66 18.83 -8.10
N ASN A 197 -14.80 19.86 -8.93
CA ASN A 197 -13.72 20.25 -9.83
C ASN A 197 -12.45 20.56 -9.04
N GLY A 198 -11.28 20.12 -9.54
CA GLY A 198 -10.05 20.41 -8.81
C GLY A 198 -8.78 20.17 -9.57
N LEU A 199 -7.75 20.91 -9.11
CA LEU A 199 -6.36 20.81 -9.48
C LEU A 199 -5.61 20.04 -8.39
N VAL A 200 -4.77 19.08 -8.79
CA VAL A 200 -3.82 18.38 -7.92
C VAL A 200 -2.40 18.63 -8.42
N VAL A 201 -1.51 18.99 -7.51
CA VAL A 201 -0.09 19.17 -7.80
C VAL A 201 0.74 18.48 -6.71
N GLY A 202 1.80 17.78 -7.10
CA GLY A 202 2.69 17.09 -6.14
C GLY A 202 3.86 16.40 -6.79
N SER A 203 4.88 16.06 -6.01
CA SER A 203 6.04 15.32 -6.50
C SER A 203 5.71 13.85 -6.76
N VAL A 204 6.40 13.25 -7.74
CA VAL A 204 6.37 11.80 -8.00
C VAL A 204 7.75 11.16 -7.85
N THR A 205 8.76 11.94 -7.44
CA THR A 205 10.10 11.46 -7.09
C THR A 205 10.44 11.88 -5.67
N HIS A 206 10.88 10.94 -4.83
CA HIS A 206 11.10 11.14 -3.39
C HIS A 206 12.48 10.62 -2.96
N ASP A 207 13.45 10.67 -3.85
CA ASP A 207 14.80 10.13 -3.66
C ASP A 207 15.78 11.12 -3.03
N ILE A 208 15.62 12.43 -3.34
CA ILE A 208 16.57 13.49 -2.95
C ILE A 208 15.88 14.61 -2.19
N TRP A 209 14.68 15.01 -2.62
CA TRP A 209 14.04 16.21 -2.16
C TRP A 209 12.87 15.92 -1.22
N LYS A 210 12.76 16.67 -0.13
CA LYS A 210 11.48 16.89 0.55
C LYS A 210 10.74 17.96 -0.23
N THR A 211 9.56 17.65 -0.75
CA THR A 211 8.80 18.56 -1.59
C THR A 211 7.76 19.32 -0.79
N GLY A 212 7.70 20.64 -1.02
CA GLY A 212 6.69 21.53 -0.50
C GLY A 212 5.76 22.05 -1.59
N VAL A 213 4.51 22.27 -1.24
CA VAL A 213 3.52 22.99 -2.05
C VAL A 213 3.09 24.24 -1.28
N TYR A 214 3.68 25.38 -1.59
CA TYR A 214 3.31 26.66 -0.97
C TYR A 214 2.27 27.38 -1.82
N PHE A 215 1.26 27.94 -1.18
CA PHE A 215 0.20 28.67 -1.88
C PHE A 215 -0.28 29.90 -1.12
N GLN A 216 -0.75 30.89 -1.87
CA GLN A 216 -1.47 32.06 -1.36
C GLN A 216 -2.73 32.30 -2.21
N GLY A 217 -3.87 32.35 -1.54
CA GLY A 217 -5.16 32.54 -2.20
C GLY A 217 -5.84 33.83 -1.79
N ALA A 218 -6.61 34.39 -2.74
CA ALA A 218 -7.56 35.47 -2.49
C ALA A 218 -8.65 35.45 -3.58
N ASN A 219 -9.85 35.92 -3.25
CA ASN A 219 -10.99 35.97 -4.19
C ASN A 219 -11.30 34.61 -4.85
N ASN A 220 -11.22 33.53 -4.06
CA ASN A 220 -11.44 32.14 -4.48
C ASN A 220 -10.51 31.62 -5.57
N ARG A 221 -9.31 32.22 -5.73
CA ARG A 221 -8.25 31.83 -6.66
C ARG A 221 -6.90 31.82 -5.96
N LEU A 222 -5.90 31.20 -6.55
CA LEU A 222 -4.53 31.33 -6.07
C LEU A 222 -3.82 32.47 -6.82
N ASN A 223 -3.11 33.27 -6.05
CA ASN A 223 -2.18 34.31 -6.53
C ASN A 223 -0.74 33.83 -6.57
N VAL A 224 -0.43 32.82 -5.73
CA VAL A 224 0.88 32.16 -5.68
C VAL A 224 0.65 30.66 -5.56
N LEU A 225 1.41 29.91 -6.34
CA LEU A 225 1.54 28.44 -6.20
C LEU A 225 2.99 28.05 -6.51
N ASN A 226 3.69 27.51 -5.54
CA ASN A 226 5.04 27.01 -5.72
C ASN A 226 5.09 25.53 -5.32
N VAL A 227 5.47 24.66 -6.25
CA VAL A 227 5.79 23.26 -5.96
C VAL A 227 7.28 23.10 -6.11
N TYR A 228 7.96 22.75 -5.02
CA TYR A 228 9.42 22.84 -4.98
C TYR A 228 10.03 21.79 -4.05
N GLY A 229 11.20 21.30 -4.42
CA GLY A 229 12.07 20.53 -3.54
C GLY A 229 12.90 21.46 -2.66
N GLY A 230 13.06 21.05 -1.39
CA GLY A 230 13.86 21.77 -0.42
C GLY A 230 13.07 22.31 0.77
N VAL A 231 11.84 21.80 1.02
CA VAL A 231 11.07 22.17 2.20
C VAL A 231 11.66 21.54 3.45
N THR A 232 11.79 22.38 4.50
CA THR A 232 12.14 21.94 5.86
C THR A 232 11.41 22.82 6.87
N SER A 233 10.90 22.21 7.92
CA SER A 233 10.19 22.90 9.00
C SER A 233 10.13 22.02 10.25
N SER A 234 9.50 22.49 11.31
CA SER A 234 9.14 21.65 12.45
C SER A 234 8.26 20.47 12.07
N ASP A 235 7.41 20.63 11.06
CA ASP A 235 6.48 19.58 10.61
C ASP A 235 7.24 18.44 9.89
N THR A 236 8.37 18.73 9.24
CA THR A 236 9.28 17.74 8.69
C THR A 236 10.31 17.23 9.70
N ARG A 237 10.16 17.60 10.98
CA ARG A 237 11.05 17.27 12.09
C ARG A 237 12.44 17.90 11.96
N ASP A 238 12.62 18.93 11.13
CA ASP A 238 13.92 19.53 10.83
C ASP A 238 14.17 20.80 11.65
N VAL A 239 15.37 20.91 12.17
CA VAL A 239 15.93 22.14 12.75
C VAL A 239 16.94 22.80 11.82
N LEU A 240 17.32 22.14 10.74
CA LEU A 240 18.28 22.60 9.74
C LEU A 240 17.56 22.86 8.41
N PRO A 241 18.10 23.75 7.57
CA PRO A 241 17.65 23.86 6.20
C PRO A 241 18.01 22.60 5.42
N HIS A 242 17.25 22.32 4.39
CA HIS A 242 17.50 21.21 3.44
C HIS A 242 18.95 21.19 2.96
N GLY A 243 19.50 20.00 2.82
CA GLY A 243 20.85 19.79 2.30
C GLY A 243 21.07 20.43 0.94
N SER A 244 22.30 20.85 0.66
CA SER A 244 22.65 21.54 -0.58
C SER A 244 22.97 20.53 -1.68
N VAL A 245 21.98 20.21 -2.52
CA VAL A 245 22.08 19.23 -3.60
C VAL A 245 23.03 19.74 -4.68
N SER A 246 23.97 18.91 -5.11
CA SER A 246 24.95 19.19 -6.15
C SER A 246 24.86 18.19 -7.30
N GLY A 247 25.26 18.59 -8.49
CA GLY A 247 25.24 17.74 -9.67
C GLY A 247 25.50 18.52 -10.96
N ASN A 248 25.56 17.79 -12.06
CA ASN A 248 25.60 18.39 -13.41
C ASN A 248 24.89 17.42 -14.38
N PRO A 249 23.56 17.53 -14.53
CA PRO A 249 22.71 18.59 -13.97
C PRO A 249 22.37 18.37 -12.48
N ILE A 250 21.93 19.44 -11.80
CA ILE A 250 21.07 19.33 -10.62
C ILE A 250 19.64 19.20 -11.15
N VAL A 251 18.89 18.21 -10.63
CA VAL A 251 17.52 17.90 -11.07
C VAL A 251 16.54 18.19 -9.93
N SER A 252 15.46 18.89 -10.24
CA SER A 252 14.35 19.12 -9.29
C SER A 252 13.54 17.85 -9.04
N PRO A 253 12.63 17.84 -8.05
CA PRO A 253 11.56 16.85 -8.06
C PRO A 253 10.83 16.85 -9.40
N THR A 254 10.39 15.69 -9.86
CA THR A 254 9.41 15.59 -10.94
C THR A 254 8.02 15.79 -10.35
N VAL A 255 7.28 16.76 -10.87
CA VAL A 255 5.99 17.21 -10.34
C VAL A 255 4.87 16.82 -11.28
N PHE A 256 3.86 16.19 -10.72
CA PHE A 256 2.54 15.94 -11.34
C PHE A 256 1.69 17.20 -11.24
N VAL A 257 1.03 17.55 -12.35
CA VAL A 257 0.00 18.60 -12.41
C VAL A 257 -1.20 18.03 -13.14
N GLY A 258 -2.29 17.85 -12.45
CA GLY A 258 -3.51 17.26 -13.01
C GLY A 258 -4.75 18.05 -12.65
N PHE A 259 -5.76 18.05 -13.55
CA PHE A 259 -7.07 18.69 -13.33
C PHE A 259 -8.18 17.75 -13.76
N GLY A 260 -9.32 17.78 -13.04
CA GLY A 260 -10.50 16.98 -13.37
C GLY A 260 -11.80 17.53 -12.82
N ALA A 261 -12.91 16.97 -13.30
CA ALA A 261 -14.25 17.24 -12.81
C ALA A 261 -14.51 16.64 -11.40
N ASP A 262 -13.63 15.77 -10.93
CA ASP A 262 -13.63 15.25 -9.57
C ASP A 262 -12.18 15.17 -9.07
N TRP A 263 -11.80 16.07 -8.16
CA TRP A 263 -10.46 16.15 -7.59
C TRP A 263 -10.00 14.83 -6.94
N ARG A 264 -10.95 14.03 -6.45
CA ARG A 264 -10.63 12.75 -5.81
C ARG A 264 -10.07 11.76 -6.82
N THR A 265 -10.61 11.76 -8.05
CA THR A 265 -10.06 10.95 -9.15
C THR A 265 -8.67 11.45 -9.58
N VAL A 266 -8.44 12.76 -9.52
CA VAL A 266 -7.12 13.33 -9.83
C VAL A 266 -6.09 13.00 -8.73
N MET A 267 -6.50 12.97 -7.45
CA MET A 267 -5.65 12.48 -6.36
C MET A 267 -5.28 10.99 -6.52
N GLU A 268 -6.23 10.18 -6.97
CA GLU A 268 -5.97 8.77 -7.27
C GLU A 268 -5.01 8.62 -8.46
N ALA A 269 -5.16 9.42 -9.50
CA ALA A 269 -4.22 9.46 -10.64
C ALA A 269 -2.81 9.94 -10.22
N TYR A 270 -2.72 10.89 -9.27
CA TYR A 270 -1.44 11.27 -8.68
C TYR A 270 -0.77 10.09 -7.97
N ALA A 271 -1.52 9.31 -7.20
CA ALA A 271 -0.98 8.12 -6.55
C ALA A 271 -0.55 7.05 -7.57
N ASP A 272 -1.32 6.86 -8.64
CA ASP A 272 -0.97 5.93 -9.72
C ASP A 272 0.29 6.39 -10.47
N ALA A 273 0.48 7.71 -10.68
CA ALA A 273 1.71 8.27 -11.25
C ALA A 273 2.94 8.03 -10.35
N ASN A 274 2.78 8.12 -9.03
CA ASN A 274 3.80 7.73 -8.06
C ASN A 274 4.13 6.24 -8.17
N ALA A 275 3.11 5.38 -8.18
CA ALA A 275 3.28 3.93 -8.28
C ALA A 275 3.95 3.49 -9.60
N ALA A 276 3.85 4.29 -10.66
CA ALA A 276 4.58 4.07 -11.91
C ALA A 276 6.09 4.36 -11.77
N VAL A 277 6.48 5.30 -10.91
CA VAL A 277 7.88 5.61 -10.61
C VAL A 277 8.48 4.60 -9.63
N ALA A 278 7.80 4.34 -8.52
CA ALA A 278 8.21 3.39 -7.51
C ALA A 278 7.01 2.50 -7.13
N PRO A 279 6.99 1.22 -7.53
CA PRO A 279 5.88 0.34 -7.19
C PRO A 279 5.85 0.03 -5.69
N LYS A 280 4.65 -0.05 -5.12
CA LYS A 280 4.47 -0.42 -3.72
C LYS A 280 5.09 -1.77 -3.40
N LEU A 281 5.52 -1.95 -2.15
CA LEU A 281 6.00 -3.24 -1.67
C LEU A 281 4.82 -4.22 -1.57
N ALA A 282 4.89 -5.32 -2.34
CA ALA A 282 3.81 -6.31 -2.42
C ALA A 282 3.87 -7.34 -1.28
N TRP A 283 2.71 -7.72 -0.76
CA TRP A 283 2.55 -8.77 0.24
C TRP A 283 1.52 -9.81 -0.20
N SER A 284 1.90 -11.08 -0.22
CA SER A 284 1.03 -12.19 -0.61
C SER A 284 0.39 -12.93 0.56
N GLY A 285 0.79 -12.62 1.81
CA GLY A 285 0.35 -13.31 3.03
C GLY A 285 -1.08 -13.00 3.49
N GLY A 286 -1.79 -12.12 2.77
CA GLY A 286 -3.13 -11.67 3.13
C GLY A 286 -3.15 -10.47 4.07
N VAL A 287 -4.37 -10.03 4.40
CA VAL A 287 -4.61 -8.89 5.30
C VAL A 287 -4.24 -9.28 6.72
N PRO A 288 -3.44 -8.50 7.44
CA PRO A 288 -3.11 -8.79 8.83
C PRO A 288 -4.32 -8.57 9.77
N PHE A 289 -5.06 -9.62 10.04
CA PHE A 289 -5.98 -9.71 11.17
C PHE A 289 -5.21 -10.09 12.41
N GLY A 290 -5.58 -9.57 13.59
CA GLY A 290 -4.89 -10.03 14.78
C GLY A 290 -5.04 -9.17 16.01
N TRP A 291 -3.97 -9.15 16.79
CA TRP A 291 -3.89 -8.48 18.06
C TRP A 291 -2.48 -7.90 18.28
N ASN A 292 -2.41 -6.80 19.01
CA ASN A 292 -1.17 -6.18 19.43
C ASN A 292 -1.23 -5.84 20.93
N SER A 293 -0.12 -5.96 21.63
CA SER A 293 -0.06 -5.91 23.10
C SER A 293 -0.14 -4.51 23.70
N TRP A 294 0.04 -3.43 22.92
CA TRP A 294 0.27 -2.09 23.46
C TRP A 294 -0.85 -1.58 24.35
N TYR A 295 -2.08 -1.56 23.87
CA TYR A 295 -3.20 -1.02 24.65
C TYR A 295 -3.64 -1.92 25.80
N ALA A 296 -3.37 -3.22 25.72
CA ALA A 296 -3.68 -4.14 26.79
C ALA A 296 -2.66 -4.05 27.94
N TYR A 297 -1.39 -3.98 27.61
CA TYR A 297 -0.33 -4.19 28.62
C TYR A 297 0.78 -3.13 28.59
N GLY A 298 0.88 -2.28 27.57
CA GLY A 298 1.97 -1.33 27.41
C GLY A 298 3.34 -2.00 27.54
N MET A 299 4.23 -1.40 28.33
CA MET A 299 5.55 -1.96 28.64
C MET A 299 5.50 -3.23 29.52
N GLY A 300 4.31 -3.66 29.98
CA GLY A 300 4.16 -4.80 30.89
C GLY A 300 3.78 -6.11 30.18
N VAL A 301 3.95 -6.23 28.85
CA VAL A 301 3.70 -7.47 28.13
C VAL A 301 4.59 -8.59 28.63
N SER A 302 4.05 -9.81 28.76
CA SER A 302 4.73 -10.99 29.27
C SER A 302 4.43 -12.21 28.41
N TYR A 303 5.29 -13.23 28.48
CA TYR A 303 5.07 -14.51 27.81
C TYR A 303 3.73 -15.13 28.16
N SER A 304 3.33 -15.07 29.45
CA SER A 304 2.09 -15.67 29.95
C SER A 304 0.86 -15.02 29.35
N ASN A 305 0.77 -13.69 29.36
CA ASN A 305 -0.41 -13.02 28.81
C ASN A 305 -0.47 -13.13 27.29
N ALA A 306 0.67 -13.02 26.58
CA ALA A 306 0.72 -13.15 25.13
C ALA A 306 0.29 -14.55 24.63
N THR A 307 0.73 -15.62 25.30
CA THR A 307 0.30 -16.99 24.96
C THR A 307 -1.16 -17.26 25.31
N ALA A 308 -1.67 -16.68 26.40
CA ALA A 308 -3.09 -16.78 26.75
C ALA A 308 -3.97 -16.08 25.71
N VAL A 309 -3.55 -14.89 25.21
CA VAL A 309 -4.20 -14.19 24.11
C VAL A 309 -4.19 -15.04 22.83
N SER A 310 -3.05 -15.60 22.46
CA SER A 310 -2.93 -16.51 21.31
C SER A 310 -3.93 -17.67 21.39
N SER A 311 -4.04 -18.30 22.57
CA SER A 311 -5.01 -19.39 22.83
C SER A 311 -6.45 -18.94 22.67
N PHE A 312 -6.82 -17.77 23.22
CA PHE A 312 -8.17 -17.22 23.10
C PHE A 312 -8.53 -16.94 21.64
N ILE A 313 -7.64 -16.29 20.91
CA ILE A 313 -7.84 -16.01 19.48
C ILE A 313 -8.05 -17.30 18.70
N LYS A 314 -7.19 -18.32 18.92
CA LYS A 314 -7.31 -19.63 18.27
C LYS A 314 -8.68 -20.26 18.48
N ASN A 315 -9.14 -20.28 19.73
CA ASN A 315 -10.32 -21.04 20.12
C ASN A 315 -11.63 -20.29 19.83
N HIS A 316 -11.62 -18.96 19.77
CA HIS A 316 -12.85 -18.17 19.77
C HIS A 316 -12.99 -17.18 18.63
N LEU A 317 -11.90 -16.60 18.11
CA LEU A 317 -11.98 -15.57 17.07
C LEU A 317 -11.62 -16.15 15.70
N GLN A 318 -10.49 -16.84 15.58
CA GLN A 318 -10.02 -17.44 14.34
C GLN A 318 -11.03 -18.46 13.77
N THR A 319 -11.73 -19.20 14.61
CA THR A 319 -12.82 -20.11 14.23
C THR A 319 -14.09 -19.39 13.79
N ASN A 320 -14.23 -18.10 14.07
CA ASN A 320 -15.40 -17.26 13.84
C ASN A 320 -15.15 -16.11 12.86
N GLN A 321 -14.41 -16.37 11.76
CA GLN A 321 -14.19 -15.45 10.64
C GLN A 321 -13.22 -14.28 10.91
N PHE A 322 -12.65 -14.14 12.11
CA PHE A 322 -11.63 -13.12 12.39
C PHE A 322 -10.27 -13.62 11.93
N HIS A 323 -10.09 -13.66 10.63
CA HIS A 323 -8.84 -14.05 9.97
C HIS A 323 -8.88 -13.70 8.49
N ASP A 324 -7.72 -13.65 7.81
CA ASP A 324 -7.63 -13.76 6.36
C ASP A 324 -6.86 -15.05 5.98
N LYS A 325 -7.42 -15.84 5.07
CA LYS A 325 -6.86 -17.14 4.62
C LYS A 325 -6.51 -18.10 5.78
N GLY A 326 -7.27 -18.03 6.88
CA GLY A 326 -7.03 -18.82 8.09
C GLY A 326 -5.91 -18.28 9.00
N VAL A 327 -5.23 -17.18 8.62
CA VAL A 327 -4.08 -16.64 9.36
C VAL A 327 -4.51 -15.45 10.21
N VAL A 328 -3.93 -15.37 11.41
CA VAL A 328 -4.05 -14.25 12.36
C VAL A 328 -2.65 -13.92 12.90
N TYR A 329 -2.38 -12.66 13.13
CA TYR A 329 -1.13 -12.17 13.71
C TYR A 329 -1.30 -11.87 15.20
N VAL A 330 -0.34 -12.29 16.02
CA VAL A 330 -0.26 -11.94 17.44
C VAL A 330 1.03 -11.17 17.66
N ASN A 331 0.92 -9.86 17.92
CA ASN A 331 2.05 -8.96 17.90
C ASN A 331 2.44 -8.50 19.30
N LEU A 332 3.72 -8.63 19.63
CA LEU A 332 4.35 -8.00 20.78
C LEU A 332 4.79 -6.58 20.37
N ASP A 333 4.26 -5.57 21.05
CA ASP A 333 4.67 -4.19 20.89
C ASP A 333 5.88 -3.84 21.77
N SER A 334 6.17 -2.56 22.01
CA SER A 334 7.20 -2.10 22.92
C SER A 334 7.08 -2.78 24.31
N GLY A 335 8.19 -3.14 24.91
CA GLY A 335 8.27 -3.99 26.12
C GLY A 335 8.39 -5.49 25.80
N TRP A 336 8.48 -5.89 24.53
CA TRP A 336 8.77 -7.27 24.12
C TRP A 336 10.09 -7.81 24.72
N ASP A 337 11.02 -6.95 25.01
CA ASP A 337 12.31 -7.25 25.63
C ASP A 337 12.21 -7.61 27.13
N ASN A 338 11.03 -7.56 27.73
CA ASN A 338 10.75 -8.23 29.01
C ASN A 338 10.78 -9.77 28.87
N LEU A 339 10.62 -10.30 27.66
CA LEU A 339 10.73 -11.73 27.38
C LEU A 339 12.20 -12.09 27.10
N SER A 340 12.69 -13.17 27.71
CA SER A 340 14.02 -13.71 27.37
C SER A 340 14.04 -14.27 25.95
N ASP A 341 15.23 -14.41 25.36
CA ASP A 341 15.43 -15.02 24.03
C ASP A 341 14.66 -16.34 23.87
N ALA A 342 14.75 -17.21 24.86
CA ALA A 342 14.05 -18.49 24.85
C ALA A 342 12.53 -18.31 24.83
N GLN A 343 12.01 -17.33 25.58
CA GLN A 343 10.58 -17.02 25.61
C GLN A 343 10.09 -16.39 24.30
N LEU A 344 10.88 -15.55 23.65
CA LEU A 344 10.56 -14.98 22.34
C LEU A 344 10.43 -16.09 21.29
N GLN A 345 11.39 -17.00 21.23
CA GLN A 345 11.32 -18.16 20.33
C GLN A 345 10.15 -19.10 20.68
N GLN A 346 9.93 -19.38 21.96
CA GLN A 346 8.80 -20.18 22.41
C GLN A 346 7.44 -19.53 22.05
N PHE A 347 7.35 -18.21 22.18
CA PHE A 347 6.15 -17.46 21.79
C PHE A 347 5.87 -17.57 20.29
N ALA A 348 6.86 -17.34 19.44
CA ALA A 348 6.69 -17.49 18.00
C ALA A 348 6.29 -18.93 17.63
N ASN A 349 6.96 -19.94 18.19
CA ASN A 349 6.60 -21.34 18.00
C ASN A 349 5.19 -21.65 18.48
N TYR A 350 4.76 -21.05 19.59
CA TYR A 350 3.40 -21.22 20.12
C TYR A 350 2.33 -20.64 19.18
N CYS A 351 2.55 -19.43 18.67
CA CYS A 351 1.68 -18.84 17.65
C CYS A 351 1.59 -19.75 16.41
N HIS A 352 2.73 -20.22 15.91
CA HIS A 352 2.78 -21.10 14.75
C HIS A 352 2.03 -22.42 15.00
N SER A 353 2.15 -23.01 16.18
CA SER A 353 1.40 -24.23 16.56
C SER A 353 -0.10 -24.00 16.58
N ASN A 354 -0.56 -22.79 16.80
CA ASN A 354 -1.94 -22.36 16.73
C ASN A 354 -2.41 -21.98 15.30
N GLY A 355 -1.53 -22.10 14.29
CA GLY A 355 -1.79 -21.66 12.92
C GLY A 355 -1.81 -20.13 12.79
N GLN A 356 -1.11 -19.43 13.69
CA GLN A 356 -1.00 -17.98 13.74
C GLN A 356 0.40 -17.53 13.31
N LYS A 357 0.59 -16.24 13.15
CA LYS A 357 1.84 -15.56 12.87
C LYS A 357 2.25 -14.72 14.08
N ALA A 358 3.54 -14.67 14.38
CA ALA A 358 4.09 -13.88 15.47
C ALA A 358 4.60 -12.54 14.94
N GLY A 359 4.31 -11.45 15.65
CA GLY A 359 4.82 -10.12 15.32
C GLY A 359 5.62 -9.50 16.47
N ILE A 360 6.45 -8.52 16.12
CA ILE A 360 7.31 -7.81 17.04
C ILE A 360 7.42 -6.32 16.64
N TYR A 361 7.93 -5.49 17.53
CA TYR A 361 8.10 -4.04 17.41
C TYR A 361 9.57 -3.65 17.44
N TRP A 362 9.94 -2.58 16.72
CA TRP A 362 11.28 -2.01 16.79
C TRP A 362 11.37 -0.57 16.26
N THR A 363 12.42 0.18 16.71
CA THR A 363 12.70 1.56 16.31
C THR A 363 14.12 1.69 15.75
N PRO A 364 14.31 1.55 14.42
CA PRO A 364 15.65 1.41 13.81
C PRO A 364 16.48 2.69 13.82
N PHE A 365 15.86 3.88 13.88
CA PHE A 365 16.54 5.16 13.75
C PHE A 365 16.55 6.00 15.02
N VAL A 366 16.27 5.39 16.18
CA VAL A 366 16.18 6.08 17.45
C VAL A 366 17.01 5.39 18.52
N TYR A 367 17.70 6.18 19.33
CA TYR A 367 18.27 5.75 20.59
C TYR A 367 17.51 6.39 21.77
N TRP A 368 16.96 5.55 22.64
CA TRP A 368 16.10 5.98 23.75
C TRP A 368 16.85 6.29 25.06
N GLY A 369 18.17 6.17 25.06
CA GLY A 369 19.02 6.52 26.19
C GLY A 369 19.46 7.98 26.15
N THR A 370 20.23 8.38 27.15
CA THR A 370 20.86 9.73 27.17
C THR A 370 22.12 9.76 26.30
N ALA A 371 22.50 10.96 25.82
CA ALA A 371 23.68 11.12 24.99
C ALA A 371 24.97 10.65 25.69
N SER A 372 25.08 10.84 27.03
CA SER A 372 26.21 10.38 27.82
C SER A 372 26.25 8.86 27.98
N GLN A 373 25.09 8.19 28.10
CA GLN A 373 25.01 6.72 28.11
C GLN A 373 25.45 6.13 26.78
N GLY A 374 25.03 6.71 25.65
CA GLY A 374 25.43 6.24 24.32
C GLY A 374 26.94 6.31 24.06
N SER A 375 27.67 7.18 24.74
CA SER A 375 29.13 7.21 24.67
C SER A 375 29.81 6.06 25.42
N ASN A 376 29.09 5.39 26.30
CA ASN A 376 29.63 4.31 27.13
C ASN A 376 29.27 2.91 26.61
N TYR A 377 28.20 2.78 25.84
CA TYR A 377 27.69 1.49 25.40
C TYR A 377 27.79 1.32 23.88
N PHE A 378 28.14 0.11 23.45
CA PHE A 378 28.06 -0.28 22.04
C PHE A 378 26.62 -0.45 21.60
N MET A 379 26.36 -0.15 20.35
CA MET A 379 25.10 -0.48 19.68
C MET A 379 24.94 -2.01 19.65
N THR A 380 23.74 -2.48 19.89
CA THR A 380 23.45 -3.91 19.86
C THR A 380 23.80 -4.50 18.47
N GLY A 381 24.61 -5.54 18.45
CA GLY A 381 25.03 -6.21 17.22
C GLY A 381 26.01 -5.40 16.35
N ALA A 382 26.56 -4.29 16.85
CA ALA A 382 27.48 -3.45 16.11
C ALA A 382 28.81 -3.24 16.84
N SER A 383 29.85 -2.89 16.09
CA SER A 383 31.18 -2.57 16.60
C SER A 383 31.39 -1.09 16.94
N TYR A 384 30.33 -0.30 16.91
CA TYR A 384 30.29 1.15 17.15
C TYR A 384 29.53 1.46 18.44
N ARG A 385 29.88 2.56 19.08
CA ARG A 385 29.09 3.09 20.21
C ARG A 385 27.85 3.81 19.66
N TRP A 386 26.80 3.92 20.47
CA TRP A 386 25.62 4.69 20.08
C TRP A 386 25.97 6.13 19.70
N SER A 387 26.87 6.78 20.45
CA SER A 387 27.32 8.14 20.17
C SER A 387 28.00 8.35 18.81
N ASP A 388 28.58 7.29 18.26
CA ASP A 388 29.23 7.34 16.94
C ASP A 388 28.21 7.50 15.81
N ALA A 389 27.01 6.95 16.03
CA ALA A 389 25.92 6.92 15.05
C ALA A 389 24.87 8.01 15.24
N TYR A 390 25.02 8.92 16.22
CA TYR A 390 24.06 10.01 16.40
C TYR A 390 24.03 10.93 15.20
N LEU A 391 22.83 11.24 14.72
CA LEU A 391 22.66 12.30 13.73
C LEU A 391 23.00 13.64 14.42
N ARG A 392 23.86 14.40 13.77
CA ARG A 392 24.34 15.69 14.30
C ARG A 392 24.08 16.82 13.32
N THR A 393 24.00 18.02 13.86
CA THR A 393 24.11 19.22 13.07
C THR A 393 25.57 19.43 12.57
N PRO A 394 25.82 20.24 11.56
CA PRO A 394 27.19 20.53 11.08
C PRO A 394 28.13 21.10 12.15
N ASP A 395 27.60 21.76 13.19
CA ASP A 395 28.38 22.25 14.34
C ASP A 395 28.50 21.21 15.47
N GLY A 396 28.07 19.96 15.22
CA GLY A 396 28.28 18.80 16.10
C GLY A 396 27.24 18.58 17.18
N GLN A 397 26.14 19.36 17.21
CA GLN A 397 25.06 19.15 18.20
C GLN A 397 24.29 17.87 17.88
N VAL A 398 23.93 17.12 18.92
CA VAL A 398 23.11 15.90 18.80
C VAL A 398 21.67 16.28 18.53
N GLN A 399 21.05 15.67 17.55
CA GLN A 399 19.65 15.92 17.22
C GLN A 399 18.72 14.95 17.94
N THR A 400 17.63 15.50 18.46
CA THR A 400 16.59 14.75 19.18
C THR A 400 15.22 15.10 18.63
N ASN A 401 14.33 14.13 18.62
CA ASN A 401 12.92 14.32 18.31
C ASN A 401 12.08 13.34 19.14
N ASP A 402 10.86 13.72 19.53
CA ASP A 402 9.92 12.87 20.29
C ASP A 402 10.54 12.19 21.53
N GLY A 403 11.53 12.83 22.15
CA GLY A 403 12.24 12.33 23.33
C GLY A 403 13.37 11.32 23.04
N GLY A 404 13.58 10.93 21.78
CA GLY A 404 14.66 10.05 21.35
C GLY A 404 15.79 10.79 20.62
N ILE A 405 16.98 10.19 20.61
CA ILE A 405 18.13 10.68 19.84
C ILE A 405 18.09 10.07 18.44
N ALA A 406 18.11 10.92 17.42
CA ALA A 406 18.12 10.46 16.04
C ALA A 406 19.45 9.78 15.69
N LEU A 407 19.38 8.64 15.01
CA LEU A 407 20.52 7.92 14.47
C LEU A 407 20.69 8.21 12.99
N ASP A 408 21.92 8.43 12.58
CA ASP A 408 22.25 8.57 11.16
C ASP A 408 22.04 7.23 10.44
N ALA A 409 21.07 7.16 9.54
CA ALA A 409 20.73 5.96 8.78
C ALA A 409 21.88 5.52 7.83
N THR A 410 22.83 6.40 7.50
CA THR A 410 23.98 6.10 6.65
C THR A 410 25.15 5.52 7.43
N HIS A 411 25.15 5.66 8.77
CA HIS A 411 26.27 5.23 9.60
C HIS A 411 26.40 3.70 9.60
N PRO A 412 27.62 3.16 9.47
CA PRO A 412 27.83 1.70 9.43
C PRO A 412 27.39 1.00 10.72
N GLY A 413 27.45 1.67 11.88
CA GLY A 413 26.91 1.15 13.13
C GLY A 413 25.41 0.94 13.09
N THR A 414 24.66 1.90 12.55
CA THR A 414 23.20 1.77 12.35
C THR A 414 22.87 0.61 11.41
N ARG A 415 23.61 0.45 10.31
CA ARG A 415 23.44 -0.69 9.40
C ARG A 415 23.77 -2.03 10.04
N GLN A 416 24.85 -2.14 10.83
CA GLN A 416 25.16 -3.36 11.56
C GLN A 416 24.04 -3.72 12.55
N MET A 417 23.52 -2.75 13.28
CA MET A 417 22.41 -2.94 14.19
C MET A 417 21.13 -3.40 13.45
N ILE A 418 20.80 -2.76 12.33
CA ILE A 418 19.68 -3.21 11.48
C ILE A 418 19.89 -4.66 11.04
N GLY A 419 21.07 -5.00 10.52
CA GLY A 419 21.39 -6.37 10.12
C GLY A 419 21.25 -7.37 11.26
N TYR A 420 21.72 -7.02 12.46
CA TYR A 420 21.58 -7.84 13.65
C TYR A 420 20.12 -8.07 14.02
N TYR A 421 19.32 -7.02 14.19
CA TYR A 421 17.92 -7.17 14.60
C TYR A 421 17.06 -7.89 13.54
N MET A 422 17.29 -7.62 12.26
CA MET A 422 16.58 -8.34 11.19
C MET A 422 16.92 -9.84 11.18
N CYS A 423 18.19 -10.20 11.45
CA CYS A 423 18.58 -11.59 11.63
C CYS A 423 17.96 -12.18 12.90
N TYR A 424 18.04 -11.47 14.00
CA TYR A 424 17.49 -11.86 15.31
C TYR A 424 16.01 -12.17 15.25
N PHE A 425 15.20 -11.26 14.73
CA PHE A 425 13.74 -11.48 14.63
C PHE A 425 13.38 -12.64 13.70
N LYS A 426 14.05 -12.75 12.57
CA LYS A 426 13.83 -13.88 11.65
C LYS A 426 14.23 -15.21 12.25
N SER A 427 15.35 -15.28 12.98
CA SER A 427 15.82 -16.51 13.63
C SER A 427 14.93 -16.96 14.78
N HIS A 428 14.23 -16.02 15.44
CA HIS A 428 13.23 -16.33 16.47
C HIS A 428 11.87 -16.69 15.90
N GLY A 429 11.68 -16.60 14.57
CA GLY A 429 10.45 -17.01 13.90
C GLY A 429 9.38 -15.93 13.79
N PHE A 430 9.73 -14.67 13.92
CA PHE A 430 8.75 -13.58 13.71
C PHE A 430 8.40 -13.40 12.22
N ASP A 431 7.14 -13.06 11.97
CA ASP A 431 6.52 -12.91 10.65
C ASP A 431 6.02 -11.50 10.36
N TYR A 432 5.96 -10.63 11.37
CA TYR A 432 5.48 -9.25 11.28
C TYR A 432 6.40 -8.36 12.10
N LEU A 433 6.71 -7.18 11.58
CA LEU A 433 7.52 -6.18 12.25
C LEU A 433 6.85 -4.81 12.16
N LYS A 434 6.45 -4.25 13.32
CA LYS A 434 6.08 -2.84 13.45
C LYS A 434 7.36 -2.03 13.61
N LEU A 435 7.59 -1.14 12.66
CA LEU A 435 8.69 -0.19 12.63
C LEU A 435 8.15 1.17 13.05
N ASP A 436 8.72 1.75 14.09
CA ASP A 436 8.20 2.97 14.67
C ASP A 436 9.25 4.09 14.77
N PHE A 437 8.81 5.34 14.89
CA PHE A 437 9.63 6.53 14.97
C PHE A 437 10.59 6.70 13.78
N LEU A 438 10.14 6.34 12.60
CA LEU A 438 10.96 6.31 11.39
C LEU A 438 11.33 7.71 10.88
N SER A 439 10.54 8.74 11.16
CA SER A 439 10.81 10.12 10.77
C SER A 439 12.16 10.66 11.29
N HIS A 440 12.72 10.06 12.37
CA HIS A 440 14.06 10.37 12.84
C HIS A 440 15.14 10.11 11.79
N GLY A 441 14.97 9.07 10.97
CA GLY A 441 15.88 8.73 9.88
C GLY A 441 15.82 9.68 8.68
N ALA A 442 14.79 10.53 8.61
CA ALA A 442 14.55 11.49 7.54
C ALA A 442 14.97 12.94 7.89
N MET A 443 15.48 13.19 9.10
CA MET A 443 15.90 14.52 9.54
C MET A 443 17.13 14.98 8.76
N GLU A 444 17.20 16.30 8.47
CA GLU A 444 18.38 16.91 7.89
C GLU A 444 19.54 16.92 8.90
N GLY A 445 20.75 16.62 8.43
CA GLY A 445 21.90 16.52 9.31
C GLY A 445 23.23 16.37 8.60
N ALA A 446 24.31 16.23 9.38
CA ALA A 446 25.62 15.83 8.89
C ALA A 446 25.68 14.30 8.86
N HIS A 447 25.63 13.74 7.66
CA HIS A 447 25.62 12.30 7.48
C HIS A 447 27.03 11.71 7.39
N TYR A 448 27.21 10.49 7.87
CA TYR A 448 28.47 9.74 7.80
C TYR A 448 28.89 9.49 6.35
N ASP A 449 27.94 9.09 5.50
CA ASP A 449 28.19 9.03 4.06
C ASP A 449 28.10 10.44 3.48
N THR A 450 29.24 11.04 3.18
CA THR A 450 29.35 12.40 2.66
C THR A 450 28.74 12.59 1.25
N ASN A 451 28.35 11.53 0.56
CA ASN A 451 27.59 11.60 -0.68
C ASN A 451 26.08 11.75 -0.42
N VAL A 452 25.62 11.49 0.78
CA VAL A 452 24.26 11.71 1.25
C VAL A 452 24.17 13.13 1.81
N ILE A 453 23.37 13.96 1.16
CA ILE A 453 23.32 15.40 1.40
C ILE A 453 22.02 15.78 2.11
N THR A 454 20.97 14.97 1.99
CA THR A 454 19.64 15.28 2.49
C THR A 454 19.12 14.19 3.41
N GLY A 455 18.26 14.56 4.36
CA GLY A 455 17.63 13.61 5.27
C GLY A 455 16.83 12.53 4.55
N ILE A 456 16.15 12.89 3.46
CA ILE A 456 15.38 11.91 2.69
C ILE A 456 16.28 10.91 1.93
N GLN A 457 17.46 11.31 1.48
CA GLN A 457 18.45 10.36 0.93
C GLN A 457 18.93 9.39 2.02
N ALA A 458 19.19 9.89 3.23
CA ALA A 458 19.58 9.04 4.36
C ALA A 458 18.49 8.03 4.71
N TYR A 459 17.25 8.49 4.79
CA TYR A 459 16.07 7.64 5.01
C TYR A 459 15.96 6.54 3.96
N ASN A 460 16.01 6.90 2.69
CA ASN A 460 15.97 5.94 1.57
C ASN A 460 17.07 4.88 1.72
N GLN A 461 18.32 5.27 2.01
CA GLN A 461 19.41 4.30 2.20
C GLN A 461 19.17 3.38 3.40
N GLY A 462 18.67 3.91 4.51
CA GLY A 462 18.38 3.14 5.71
C GLY A 462 17.26 2.14 5.50
N MET A 463 16.14 2.59 4.92
CA MET A 463 14.97 1.75 4.66
C MET A 463 15.23 0.72 3.56
N GLN A 464 15.96 1.09 2.50
CA GLN A 464 16.39 0.15 1.47
C GLN A 464 17.24 -0.98 2.07
N TYR A 465 18.18 -0.64 2.95
CA TYR A 465 19.00 -1.63 3.64
C TYR A 465 18.14 -2.55 4.53
N LEU A 466 17.22 -1.99 5.31
CA LEU A 466 16.29 -2.73 6.16
C LEU A 466 15.42 -3.70 5.33
N ALA A 467 14.82 -3.21 4.27
CA ALA A 467 13.98 -4.02 3.37
C ALA A 467 14.79 -5.16 2.72
N ALA A 468 16.02 -4.89 2.30
CA ALA A 468 16.94 -5.91 1.78
C ALA A 468 17.28 -6.96 2.85
N GLN A 469 17.53 -6.55 4.10
CA GLN A 469 17.75 -7.49 5.21
C GLN A 469 16.50 -8.30 5.54
N ASN A 470 15.30 -7.73 5.41
CA ASN A 470 14.03 -8.45 5.56
C ASN A 470 13.87 -9.53 4.48
N ASN A 471 14.26 -9.23 3.26
CA ASN A 471 14.14 -10.13 2.10
C ASN A 471 12.74 -10.76 1.95
N GLY A 472 11.68 -9.97 2.16
CA GLY A 472 10.29 -10.40 2.03
C GLY A 472 9.80 -11.40 3.09
N ARG A 473 10.58 -11.67 4.16
CA ARG A 473 10.24 -12.69 5.15
C ARG A 473 9.18 -12.24 6.14
N MET A 474 9.22 -10.98 6.58
CA MET A 474 8.28 -10.40 7.54
C MET A 474 7.42 -9.34 6.86
N PHE A 475 6.16 -9.25 7.27
CA PHE A 475 5.32 -8.10 6.98
C PHE A 475 5.91 -6.86 7.67
N LEU A 476 6.09 -5.78 6.96
CA LEU A 476 6.59 -4.50 7.49
C LEU A 476 5.43 -3.51 7.59
N ASN A 477 5.19 -3.02 8.79
CA ASN A 477 4.25 -1.95 9.09
C ASN A 477 5.01 -0.77 9.69
N GLU A 478 4.92 0.39 9.08
CA GLU A 478 5.61 1.59 9.56
C GLU A 478 4.69 2.56 10.29
N SER A 479 5.25 3.25 11.27
CA SER A 479 4.59 4.24 12.12
C SER A 479 5.54 5.39 12.40
N ILE A 480 5.00 6.58 12.62
CA ILE A 480 5.73 7.85 12.74
C ILE A 480 6.77 7.96 11.61
N ALA A 481 6.26 7.84 10.39
CA ALA A 481 7.04 7.81 9.17
C ALA A 481 6.59 8.91 8.21
N PRO A 482 7.49 9.47 7.38
CA PRO A 482 7.08 10.28 6.24
C PRO A 482 6.05 9.54 5.40
N ILE A 483 5.09 10.25 4.78
CA ILE A 483 4.16 9.61 3.85
C ILE A 483 4.91 9.11 2.60
N PHE A 484 5.98 9.78 2.25
CA PHE A 484 6.90 9.45 1.16
C PHE A 484 8.36 9.49 1.64
N PRO A 485 9.23 8.59 1.15
CA PRO A 485 8.98 7.48 0.21
C PRO A 485 8.18 6.33 0.86
N TYR A 486 7.52 5.51 0.07
CA TYR A 486 6.54 4.51 0.55
C TYR A 486 6.88 3.06 0.17
N GLU A 487 7.83 2.83 -0.72
CA GLU A 487 8.11 1.53 -1.33
C GLU A 487 8.83 0.53 -0.41
N TYR A 488 9.10 0.90 0.84
CA TYR A 488 9.87 0.08 1.78
C TYR A 488 9.03 -0.71 2.77
N ALA A 489 7.73 -0.41 2.87
CA ALA A 489 6.82 -1.09 3.78
C ALA A 489 5.53 -1.56 3.09
N HIS A 490 4.85 -2.55 3.67
CA HIS A 490 3.59 -3.07 3.14
C HIS A 490 2.40 -2.25 3.62
N SER A 491 2.52 -1.62 4.77
CA SER A 491 1.51 -0.74 5.34
C SER A 491 2.15 0.37 6.15
N ARG A 492 1.38 1.45 6.37
CA ARG A 492 1.73 2.52 7.29
C ARG A 492 0.56 2.90 8.17
N ARG A 493 0.86 3.42 9.35
CA ARG A 493 -0.09 4.09 10.25
C ARG A 493 -0.67 5.34 9.56
N ILE A 494 -1.99 5.46 9.56
CA ILE A 494 -2.68 6.58 8.89
C ILE A 494 -3.03 7.74 9.82
N ALA A 495 -2.97 7.52 11.14
CA ALA A 495 -3.21 8.53 12.17
C ALA A 495 -2.39 8.22 13.42
N CYS A 496 -2.29 9.15 14.35
CA CYS A 496 -1.67 8.93 15.66
C CYS A 496 -2.47 7.91 16.49
N ASP A 497 -1.95 7.56 17.66
CA ASP A 497 -2.56 6.59 18.57
C ASP A 497 -4.03 6.90 18.84
N THR A 498 -4.90 5.93 18.60
CA THR A 498 -6.34 6.04 18.78
C THR A 498 -6.79 5.27 20.02
N SER A 499 -7.83 5.74 20.68
CA SER A 499 -8.41 5.11 21.85
C SER A 499 -9.82 4.60 21.54
N THR A 500 -10.75 4.71 22.51
CA THR A 500 -12.09 4.09 22.42
C THR A 500 -13.19 5.09 22.10
N THR A 501 -12.89 6.40 22.12
CA THR A 501 -13.91 7.42 21.97
C THR A 501 -14.26 7.69 20.52
N ILE A 502 -15.46 8.26 20.30
CA ILE A 502 -15.84 8.70 18.96
C ILE A 502 -14.92 9.78 18.41
N SER A 503 -14.28 10.57 19.27
CA SER A 503 -13.30 11.58 18.86
C SER A 503 -12.04 10.96 18.27
N ASP A 504 -11.58 9.84 18.85
CA ASP A 504 -10.45 9.08 18.29
C ASP A 504 -10.82 8.47 16.94
N THR A 505 -12.03 7.91 16.82
CA THR A 505 -12.56 7.43 15.54
C THR A 505 -12.66 8.56 14.52
N ALA A 506 -13.10 9.75 14.92
CA ALA A 506 -13.19 10.91 14.04
C ALA A 506 -11.81 11.36 13.55
N PHE A 507 -10.81 11.34 14.44
CA PHE A 507 -9.42 11.68 14.11
C PHE A 507 -8.80 10.69 13.10
N GLU A 508 -9.03 9.39 13.27
CA GLU A 508 -8.63 8.38 12.28
C GLU A 508 -9.35 8.59 10.94
N MET A 509 -10.66 8.82 10.99
CA MET A 509 -11.47 8.99 9.78
C MET A 509 -11.16 10.30 9.03
N GLU A 510 -10.57 11.29 9.68
CA GLU A 510 -9.98 12.46 9.01
C GLU A 510 -8.87 12.01 8.04
N SER A 511 -7.96 11.14 8.48
CA SER A 511 -6.90 10.59 7.64
C SER A 511 -7.45 9.77 6.45
N VAL A 512 -8.56 9.04 6.63
CA VAL A 512 -9.24 8.36 5.51
C VAL A 512 -9.93 9.37 4.59
N SER A 513 -10.52 10.44 5.14
CA SER A 513 -11.19 11.48 4.36
C SER A 513 -10.30 12.19 3.35
N TYR A 514 -9.01 12.30 3.66
CA TYR A 514 -8.06 13.06 2.84
C TYR A 514 -6.89 12.21 2.32
N GLY A 515 -6.70 10.99 2.84
CA GLY A 515 -5.62 10.07 2.48
C GLY A 515 -6.07 8.71 1.90
N TRP A 516 -7.37 8.51 1.57
CA TRP A 516 -7.88 7.25 0.99
C TRP A 516 -7.10 6.77 -0.24
N TRP A 517 -6.56 7.72 -1.02
CA TRP A 517 -5.84 7.49 -2.27
C TRP A 517 -4.49 6.79 -2.07
N ILE A 518 -3.97 6.75 -0.85
CA ILE A 518 -2.72 6.08 -0.48
C ILE A 518 -2.91 4.55 -0.48
N ASN A 519 -4.07 4.09 0.00
CA ASN A 519 -4.35 2.67 0.14
C ASN A 519 -4.36 1.94 -1.20
N ASN A 520 -3.73 0.77 -1.23
CA ASN A 520 -3.59 -0.13 -2.37
C ASN A 520 -2.90 0.49 -3.61
N ARG A 521 -2.49 1.77 -3.57
CA ARG A 521 -1.68 2.43 -4.61
C ARG A 521 -0.24 2.61 -4.18
N LEU A 522 0.00 3.30 -3.07
CA LEU A 522 1.33 3.55 -2.52
C LEU A 522 1.74 2.49 -1.50
N TYR A 523 0.90 2.21 -0.55
CA TYR A 523 1.02 1.09 0.37
C TYR A 523 -0.02 0.03 0.06
N GLN A 524 0.30 -1.23 0.29
CA GLN A 524 -0.69 -2.29 0.05
C GLN A 524 -1.86 -2.22 1.04
N TYR A 525 -1.58 -1.86 2.30
CA TYR A 525 -2.58 -1.71 3.34
C TYR A 525 -2.37 -0.40 4.10
N SER A 526 -3.44 0.07 4.74
CA SER A 526 -3.42 1.16 5.72
C SER A 526 -3.49 0.57 7.12
N ASP A 527 -2.82 1.17 8.08
CA ASP A 527 -2.92 0.80 9.50
C ASP A 527 -3.72 1.87 10.26
N PRO A 528 -4.99 1.60 10.61
CA PRO A 528 -5.85 2.53 11.35
C PRO A 528 -5.59 2.51 12.85
N ASP A 529 -4.48 1.96 13.29
CA ASP A 529 -4.21 1.63 14.68
C ASP A 529 -5.10 0.51 15.25
N LEU A 530 -4.95 0.24 16.52
CA LEU A 530 -5.58 -0.89 17.18
C LEU A 530 -7.06 -0.61 17.50
N MET A 531 -7.91 -1.57 17.23
CA MET A 531 -9.28 -1.56 17.73
C MET A 531 -9.27 -1.80 19.24
N LYS A 532 -9.62 -0.77 20.02
CA LYS A 532 -9.82 -0.89 21.45
C LYS A 532 -11.27 -0.62 21.78
N PHE A 533 -11.94 -1.60 22.38
CA PHE A 533 -13.37 -1.54 22.72
C PHE A 533 -13.62 -1.28 24.19
N ALA A 534 -12.69 -1.67 25.06
CA ALA A 534 -12.80 -1.46 26.50
C ALA A 534 -12.83 0.02 26.86
N GLY A 535 -13.88 0.46 27.52
CA GLY A 535 -14.14 1.87 27.87
C GLY A 535 -15.06 2.61 26.92
N GLY A 536 -15.30 2.09 25.70
CA GLY A 536 -16.25 2.64 24.74
C GLY A 536 -17.69 2.18 24.99
N THR A 537 -18.66 2.96 24.54
CA THR A 537 -20.06 2.52 24.44
C THR A 537 -20.23 1.54 23.29
N ALA A 538 -21.34 0.81 23.26
CA ALA A 538 -21.64 -0.12 22.17
C ALA A 538 -21.62 0.55 20.78
N ASN A 539 -22.12 1.79 20.68
CA ASN A 539 -22.08 2.56 19.44
C ASN A 539 -20.67 3.02 19.05
N GLU A 540 -19.85 3.41 20.01
CA GLU A 540 -18.45 3.77 19.76
C GLU A 540 -17.65 2.55 19.31
N ASN A 541 -17.86 1.38 19.94
CA ASN A 541 -17.22 0.13 19.54
C ASN A 541 -17.61 -0.29 18.11
N GLN A 542 -18.90 -0.14 17.75
CA GLN A 542 -19.39 -0.35 16.40
C GLN A 542 -18.70 0.62 15.42
N SER A 543 -18.61 1.90 15.77
CA SER A 543 -17.98 2.91 14.93
C SER A 543 -16.49 2.64 14.73
N ARG A 544 -15.77 2.25 15.80
CA ARG A 544 -14.36 1.89 15.75
C ARG A 544 -14.08 0.67 14.87
N LEU A 545 -14.91 -0.37 14.98
CA LEU A 545 -14.79 -1.56 14.14
C LEU A 545 -15.02 -1.24 12.66
N ILE A 546 -16.04 -0.43 12.35
CA ILE A 546 -16.39 -0.04 10.98
C ILE A 546 -15.30 0.86 10.39
N SER A 547 -14.78 1.83 11.16
CA SER A 547 -13.70 2.73 10.69
C SER A 547 -12.46 1.93 10.27
N CYS A 548 -12.04 1.00 11.10
CA CYS A 548 -10.93 0.11 10.78
C CYS A 548 -11.21 -0.75 9.54
N ALA A 549 -12.41 -1.31 9.40
CA ALA A 549 -12.74 -2.17 8.27
C ALA A 549 -12.71 -1.46 6.92
N ILE A 550 -13.02 -0.14 6.88
CA ILE A 550 -13.10 0.65 5.63
C ILE A 550 -11.83 1.42 5.31
N SER A 551 -10.81 1.38 6.16
CA SER A 551 -9.54 2.09 5.95
C SER A 551 -8.60 1.38 4.97
N GLY A 552 -8.86 0.10 4.64
CA GLY A 552 -8.05 -0.70 3.74
C GLY A 552 -6.82 -1.36 4.40
N THR A 553 -6.90 -2.38 5.25
CA THR A 553 -6.69 -2.25 6.67
C THR A 553 -5.74 -3.33 7.21
N VAL A 554 -4.84 -2.95 8.11
CA VAL A 554 -4.27 -3.81 9.14
C VAL A 554 -5.31 -3.88 10.27
N PHE A 555 -5.87 -5.06 10.55
CA PHE A 555 -7.08 -5.22 11.36
C PHE A 555 -6.78 -5.86 12.72
N LEU A 556 -6.15 -5.08 13.59
CA LEU A 556 -5.64 -5.56 14.88
C LEU A 556 -6.48 -5.06 16.05
N ASN A 557 -6.80 -5.95 16.98
CA ASN A 557 -7.40 -5.59 18.28
C ASN A 557 -6.32 -5.28 19.32
N GLY A 558 -6.63 -4.39 20.26
CA GLY A 558 -5.73 -3.98 21.34
C GLY A 558 -6.28 -4.22 22.75
N ASP A 559 -7.42 -4.90 22.91
CA ASP A 559 -8.00 -5.16 24.24
C ASP A 559 -7.26 -6.28 24.99
N ASP A 560 -7.39 -6.29 26.31
CA ASP A 560 -6.92 -7.37 27.16
C ASP A 560 -7.81 -8.63 27.00
N LEU A 561 -7.40 -9.49 26.07
CA LEU A 561 -8.11 -10.75 25.77
C LEU A 561 -7.86 -11.86 26.82
N VAL A 562 -7.17 -11.60 27.92
CA VAL A 562 -7.10 -12.48 29.09
C VAL A 562 -8.26 -12.20 30.04
N SER A 563 -8.71 -10.95 30.10
CA SER A 563 -9.85 -10.56 30.95
C SER A 563 -11.18 -11.00 30.35
N ALA A 564 -12.14 -11.42 31.21
CA ALA A 564 -13.49 -11.79 30.77
C ALA A 564 -14.21 -10.62 30.07
N ALA A 565 -13.96 -9.38 30.48
CA ALA A 565 -14.55 -8.19 29.85
C ALA A 565 -14.02 -7.99 28.42
N GLY A 566 -12.70 -8.04 28.21
CA GLY A 566 -12.10 -7.93 26.89
C GLY A 566 -12.51 -9.07 25.96
N GLN A 567 -12.59 -10.31 26.48
CA GLN A 567 -13.09 -11.45 25.73
C GLN A 567 -14.54 -11.26 25.26
N SER A 568 -15.42 -10.76 26.12
CA SER A 568 -16.83 -10.50 25.79
C SER A 568 -16.97 -9.45 24.70
N LEU A 569 -16.21 -8.36 24.78
CA LEU A 569 -16.19 -7.31 23.76
C LEU A 569 -15.66 -7.82 22.42
N ALA A 570 -14.55 -8.55 22.43
CA ALA A 570 -13.99 -9.16 21.25
C ALA A 570 -14.97 -10.12 20.55
N LEU A 571 -15.65 -10.98 21.32
CA LEU A 571 -16.67 -11.87 20.79
C LEU A 571 -17.87 -11.11 20.19
N THR A 572 -18.25 -9.98 20.78
CA THR A 572 -19.36 -9.17 20.26
C THR A 572 -18.99 -8.46 18.96
N CYS A 573 -17.78 -7.93 18.86
CA CYS A 573 -17.36 -7.07 17.76
C CYS A 573 -16.66 -7.85 16.63
N LEU A 574 -15.64 -8.67 16.97
CA LEU A 574 -14.74 -9.26 15.99
C LEU A 574 -15.28 -10.53 15.31
N THR A 575 -16.41 -11.06 15.75
CA THR A 575 -17.07 -12.21 15.11
C THR A 575 -18.14 -11.80 14.09
N ASN A 576 -18.27 -10.48 13.79
CA ASN A 576 -19.18 -10.01 12.76
C ASN A 576 -18.65 -10.36 11.37
N ALA A 577 -19.23 -11.39 10.76
CA ALA A 577 -18.77 -11.94 9.48
C ALA A 577 -18.80 -10.92 8.33
N GLY A 578 -19.85 -10.07 8.28
CA GLY A 578 -20.03 -9.10 7.22
C GLY A 578 -18.98 -7.97 7.27
N ILE A 579 -18.65 -7.50 8.47
CA ILE A 579 -17.60 -6.46 8.63
C ILE A 579 -16.20 -7.07 8.42
N CYS A 580 -15.96 -8.28 8.91
CA CYS A 580 -14.71 -8.99 8.63
C CYS A 580 -14.52 -9.27 7.12
N GLU A 581 -15.60 -9.50 6.37
CA GLU A 581 -15.54 -9.64 4.91
C GLU A 581 -15.04 -8.35 4.23
N VAL A 582 -15.58 -7.19 4.65
CA VAL A 582 -15.12 -5.87 4.16
C VAL A 582 -13.66 -5.62 4.52
N ALA A 583 -13.25 -5.93 5.75
CA ALA A 583 -11.86 -5.81 6.17
C ALA A 583 -10.91 -6.69 5.33
N ARG A 584 -11.30 -7.93 4.99
CA ARG A 584 -10.52 -8.81 4.11
C ARG A 584 -10.36 -8.30 2.69
N ALA A 585 -11.32 -7.54 2.18
CA ALA A 585 -11.19 -6.89 0.87
C ALA A 585 -10.07 -5.84 0.85
N ALA A 586 -9.72 -5.28 2.00
CA ALA A 586 -8.62 -4.36 2.22
C ALA A 586 -8.63 -3.15 1.27
N VAL A 587 -9.82 -2.62 0.99
CA VAL A 587 -10.01 -1.45 0.13
C VAL A 587 -10.33 -0.23 0.99
N GLY A 588 -9.54 0.82 0.85
CA GLY A 588 -9.84 2.12 1.43
C GLY A 588 -11.07 2.74 0.79
N PHE A 589 -12.07 3.09 1.61
CA PHE A 589 -13.30 3.69 1.10
C PHE A 589 -13.07 5.16 0.73
N ARG A 590 -13.62 5.56 -0.39
CA ARG A 590 -13.54 6.92 -0.89
C ARG A 590 -14.51 7.83 -0.13
N PRO A 591 -14.10 9.03 0.33
CA PRO A 591 -15.02 10.00 0.94
C PRO A 591 -16.03 10.48 -0.10
N VAL A 592 -17.29 10.65 0.30
CA VAL A 592 -18.36 11.10 -0.61
C VAL A 592 -18.33 12.61 -0.76
N GLU A 593 -18.35 13.31 0.36
CA GLU A 593 -18.23 14.77 0.38
C GLU A 593 -16.94 15.16 1.13
N GLY A 594 -16.30 16.21 0.65
CA GLY A 594 -15.20 16.81 1.39
C GLY A 594 -15.75 17.59 2.57
N ASN A 595 -14.97 17.67 3.64
CA ASN A 595 -15.26 18.47 4.81
C ASN A 595 -14.33 19.68 4.89
N THR A 596 -14.49 20.46 5.92
CA THR A 596 -13.67 21.64 6.18
C THR A 596 -12.73 21.44 7.35
N GLY A 597 -11.55 22.00 7.22
CA GLY A 597 -10.55 21.93 8.27
C GLY A 597 -10.07 20.50 8.48
N THR A 598 -9.98 20.10 9.72
CA THR A 598 -9.55 18.76 10.16
C THR A 598 -10.72 17.83 10.48
N ASN A 599 -11.95 18.17 10.10
CA ASN A 599 -13.10 17.33 10.37
C ASN A 599 -13.19 16.19 9.34
N PRO A 600 -13.48 14.96 9.76
CA PRO A 600 -13.71 13.85 8.85
C PRO A 600 -15.01 14.01 8.07
N THR A 601 -15.10 13.41 6.90
CA THR A 601 -16.39 13.19 6.24
C THR A 601 -17.21 12.19 7.04
N ASP A 602 -18.53 12.28 6.89
CA ASP A 602 -19.44 11.35 7.57
C ASP A 602 -19.97 10.24 6.65
N VAL A 603 -19.61 10.25 5.36
CA VAL A 603 -20.06 9.25 4.38
C VAL A 603 -18.92 8.80 3.50
N PHE A 604 -18.73 7.48 3.43
CA PHE A 604 -17.71 6.85 2.61
C PHE A 604 -18.33 5.78 1.73
N VAL A 605 -17.75 5.56 0.56
CA VAL A 605 -18.26 4.63 -0.43
C VAL A 605 -17.12 3.81 -1.04
N CYS A 606 -17.42 2.54 -1.32
CA CYS A 606 -16.57 1.66 -2.11
C CYS A 606 -17.44 0.88 -3.08
N GLN A 607 -16.95 0.67 -4.29
CA GLN A 607 -17.55 -0.21 -5.27
C GLN A 607 -16.62 -1.37 -5.56
N ASP A 608 -17.10 -2.59 -5.39
CA ASP A 608 -16.41 -3.81 -5.77
C ASP A 608 -17.28 -4.59 -6.75
N GLY A 609 -16.87 -4.58 -8.00
CA GLY A 609 -17.67 -5.12 -9.10
C GLY A 609 -19.06 -4.45 -9.19
N SER A 610 -20.11 -5.23 -9.02
CA SER A 610 -21.50 -4.75 -9.00
C SER A 610 -22.02 -4.41 -7.59
N THR A 611 -21.24 -4.63 -6.56
CA THR A 611 -21.59 -4.40 -5.16
C THR A 611 -21.08 -3.05 -4.70
N TRP A 612 -21.94 -2.30 -4.03
CA TRP A 612 -21.60 -1.05 -3.37
C TRP A 612 -21.53 -1.27 -1.86
N TYR A 613 -20.58 -0.63 -1.23
CA TYR A 613 -20.50 -0.52 0.22
C TYR A 613 -20.61 0.96 0.59
N VAL A 614 -21.43 1.26 1.60
CA VAL A 614 -21.64 2.65 2.09
C VAL A 614 -21.49 2.63 3.60
N ALA A 615 -20.53 3.40 4.10
CA ALA A 615 -20.36 3.65 5.53
C ALA A 615 -20.84 5.05 5.87
N VAL A 616 -21.63 5.17 6.95
CA VAL A 616 -22.21 6.43 7.41
C VAL A 616 -21.94 6.59 8.89
N PHE A 617 -21.34 7.73 9.27
CA PHE A 617 -20.91 8.03 10.63
C PHE A 617 -21.73 9.17 11.24
N ASN A 618 -21.95 9.06 12.53
CA ASN A 618 -22.44 10.13 13.39
C ASN A 618 -21.42 10.37 14.51
N TYR A 619 -20.60 11.39 14.37
CA TYR A 619 -19.60 11.78 15.37
C TYR A 619 -20.18 12.58 16.55
N THR A 620 -21.48 12.88 16.55
CA THR A 620 -22.13 13.72 17.58
C THR A 620 -22.69 12.88 18.73
N ALA A 621 -22.90 13.54 19.87
CA ALA A 621 -23.51 12.93 21.06
C ALA A 621 -25.04 12.78 20.99
N SER A 622 -25.68 13.16 19.88
CA SER A 622 -27.12 13.07 19.66
C SER A 622 -27.43 12.15 18.47
N SER A 623 -28.60 11.53 18.48
CA SER A 623 -29.08 10.79 17.30
C SER A 623 -29.35 11.74 16.13
N VAL A 624 -29.05 11.28 14.91
CA VAL A 624 -29.23 12.06 13.68
C VAL A 624 -29.91 11.21 12.60
N ILE A 625 -30.57 11.87 11.66
CA ILE A 625 -30.98 11.26 10.39
C ILE A 625 -30.15 11.94 9.29
N LYS A 626 -29.33 11.14 8.60
CA LYS A 626 -28.56 11.58 7.45
C LYS A 626 -29.35 11.33 6.17
N SER A 627 -29.49 12.37 5.33
CA SER A 627 -30.10 12.26 4.00
C SER A 627 -28.99 12.19 2.96
N LEU A 628 -28.82 11.02 2.36
CA LEU A 628 -27.78 10.72 1.39
C LEU A 628 -28.30 10.96 -0.03
N ASN A 629 -27.62 11.76 -0.82
CA ASN A 629 -27.90 11.91 -2.24
C ASN A 629 -27.24 10.77 -3.03
N LEU A 630 -28.03 9.90 -3.64
CA LEU A 630 -27.53 8.69 -4.31
C LEU A 630 -26.63 9.02 -5.50
N SER A 631 -26.89 10.08 -6.24
CA SER A 631 -26.02 10.48 -7.36
C SER A 631 -24.64 10.95 -6.88
N ARG A 632 -24.58 11.57 -5.69
CA ARG A 632 -23.29 11.96 -5.06
C ARG A 632 -22.49 10.75 -4.57
N LEU A 633 -23.18 9.64 -4.22
CA LEU A 633 -22.56 8.35 -3.92
C LEU A 633 -22.06 7.62 -5.19
N GLY A 634 -22.51 8.04 -6.39
CA GLY A 634 -22.30 7.32 -7.64
C GLY A 634 -23.29 6.17 -7.87
N ILE A 635 -24.33 6.08 -7.04
CA ILE A 635 -25.33 5.02 -7.06
C ILE A 635 -26.52 5.45 -7.92
N THR A 636 -26.81 4.68 -8.95
CA THR A 636 -27.95 4.91 -9.85
C THR A 636 -28.82 3.67 -9.96
N GLY A 637 -30.14 3.81 -9.86
CA GLY A 637 -31.09 2.71 -9.92
C GLY A 637 -31.60 2.25 -8.56
N SER A 638 -32.01 1.00 -8.48
CA SER A 638 -32.55 0.38 -7.27
C SER A 638 -31.64 -0.75 -6.79
N TYR A 639 -31.35 -0.76 -5.50
CA TYR A 639 -30.51 -1.76 -4.85
C TYR A 639 -31.20 -2.33 -3.61
N VAL A 640 -30.84 -3.54 -3.27
CA VAL A 640 -31.14 -4.10 -1.96
C VAL A 640 -29.95 -3.86 -1.05
N ALA A 641 -30.18 -3.18 0.04
CA ALA A 641 -29.19 -2.84 1.05
C ALA A 641 -29.32 -3.76 2.26
N GLN A 642 -28.19 -4.20 2.80
CA GLN A 642 -28.08 -4.92 4.06
C GLN A 642 -27.24 -4.11 5.04
N ASP A 643 -27.76 -3.83 6.23
CA ASP A 643 -26.98 -3.35 7.37
C ASP A 643 -26.09 -4.49 7.90
N LEU A 644 -24.78 -4.36 7.75
CA LEU A 644 -23.83 -5.44 8.08
C LEU A 644 -23.66 -5.65 9.59
N TRP A 645 -24.10 -4.71 10.43
CA TRP A 645 -24.12 -4.87 11.88
C TRP A 645 -25.48 -5.39 12.37
N GLY A 646 -26.55 -4.69 12.03
CA GLY A 646 -27.90 -4.97 12.51
C GLY A 646 -28.63 -6.07 11.74
N GLY A 647 -28.12 -6.48 10.58
CA GLY A 647 -28.71 -7.52 9.73
C GLY A 647 -29.97 -7.08 8.95
N ALA A 648 -30.46 -5.86 9.13
CA ALA A 648 -31.65 -5.37 8.45
C ALA A 648 -31.44 -5.31 6.92
N VAL A 649 -32.45 -5.77 6.16
CA VAL A 649 -32.45 -5.75 4.69
C VAL A 649 -33.64 -4.90 4.20
N PHE A 650 -33.36 -3.99 3.25
CA PHE A 650 -34.35 -3.07 2.71
C PHE A 650 -33.96 -2.57 1.30
N THR A 651 -34.90 -1.95 0.59
CA THR A 651 -34.64 -1.41 -0.74
C THR A 651 -34.20 0.06 -0.64
N VAL A 652 -33.16 0.41 -1.41
CA VAL A 652 -32.69 1.77 -1.63
C VAL A 652 -32.96 2.13 -3.10
N SER A 653 -33.74 3.19 -3.33
CA SER A 653 -34.11 3.66 -4.67
C SER A 653 -34.48 5.14 -4.63
N GLY A 654 -34.61 5.74 -5.81
CA GLY A 654 -34.93 7.16 -5.94
C GLY A 654 -33.68 8.04 -5.99
N THR A 655 -33.76 9.27 -5.47
CA THR A 655 -32.68 10.25 -5.50
C THR A 655 -31.97 10.42 -4.15
N THR A 656 -32.66 10.06 -3.06
CA THR A 656 -32.17 10.22 -1.68
C THR A 656 -32.46 8.99 -0.86
N TRP A 657 -31.57 8.73 0.09
CA TRP A 657 -31.67 7.65 1.06
C TRP A 657 -31.45 8.19 2.48
N SER A 658 -32.42 7.96 3.37
CA SER A 658 -32.33 8.40 4.77
C SER A 658 -31.79 7.30 5.67
N VAL A 659 -30.75 7.60 6.42
CA VAL A 659 -30.09 6.69 7.38
C VAL A 659 -30.21 7.27 8.79
N SER A 660 -30.87 6.53 9.66
CA SER A 660 -30.97 6.88 11.09
C SER A 660 -29.77 6.30 11.84
N LEU A 661 -29.09 7.16 12.60
CA LEU A 661 -27.93 6.79 13.43
C LEU A 661 -28.20 7.26 14.87
N GLY A 662 -27.88 6.39 15.83
CA GLY A 662 -27.80 6.76 17.24
C GLY A 662 -26.62 7.71 17.50
N ALA A 663 -26.53 8.24 18.73
CA ALA A 663 -25.40 9.02 19.17
C ALA A 663 -24.09 8.22 18.98
N ARG A 664 -23.06 8.83 18.38
CA ARG A 664 -21.73 8.26 18.21
C ARG A 664 -21.71 6.91 17.44
N GLN A 665 -22.69 6.69 16.55
CA GLN A 665 -22.87 5.43 15.83
C GLN A 665 -22.43 5.55 14.38
N ALA A 666 -21.75 4.54 13.87
CA ALA A 666 -21.59 4.29 12.45
C ALA A 666 -22.44 3.11 11.99
N LYS A 667 -22.80 3.09 10.71
CA LYS A 667 -23.39 1.93 10.04
C LYS A 667 -22.66 1.65 8.73
N LEU A 668 -22.53 0.37 8.41
CA LEU A 668 -21.95 -0.11 7.17
C LEU A 668 -22.98 -0.94 6.42
N PHE A 669 -23.24 -0.55 5.18
CA PHE A 669 -24.22 -1.19 4.32
C PHE A 669 -23.54 -1.81 3.11
N ARG A 670 -24.03 -2.97 2.72
CA ARG A 670 -23.75 -3.62 1.44
C ARG A 670 -24.97 -3.49 0.54
N LEU A 671 -24.79 -2.98 -0.68
CA LEU A 671 -25.87 -2.79 -1.66
C LEU A 671 -25.55 -3.64 -2.89
N GLY A 672 -26.45 -4.57 -3.21
CA GLY A 672 -26.37 -5.44 -4.39
C GLY A 672 -27.42 -5.12 -5.43
N SER A 673 -27.10 -5.24 -6.71
CA SER A 673 -28.05 -5.11 -7.81
C SER A 673 -28.77 -6.45 -8.05
N GLY A 674 -30.04 -6.49 -7.87
CA GLY A 674 -31.10 -7.43 -8.22
C GLY A 674 -30.82 -8.91 -8.39
N ASN A 675 -30.08 -9.40 -9.34
CA ASN A 675 -30.01 -10.83 -9.67
C ASN A 675 -28.86 -11.56 -8.97
N THR A 676 -29.18 -12.67 -8.28
CA THR A 676 -28.16 -13.55 -7.73
C THR A 676 -27.34 -14.19 -8.85
N SER A 677 -26.04 -14.04 -8.80
CA SER A 677 -25.08 -14.71 -9.67
C SER A 677 -23.89 -15.23 -8.86
N ALA A 678 -23.13 -16.17 -9.40
CA ALA A 678 -21.95 -16.70 -8.74
C ALA A 678 -20.87 -17.07 -9.76
N ALA A 679 -19.60 -16.84 -9.39
CA ALA A 679 -18.44 -17.27 -10.17
C ALA A 679 -17.69 -18.37 -9.40
N GLY A 680 -17.17 -19.41 -10.12
CA GLY A 680 -16.58 -20.61 -9.50
C GLY A 680 -17.61 -21.56 -8.92
N PRO A 681 -17.22 -22.74 -8.43
CA PRO A 681 -15.86 -23.29 -8.39
C PRO A 681 -15.36 -23.77 -9.77
N THR A 682 -14.06 -24.07 -9.85
CA THR A 682 -13.41 -24.60 -11.06
C THR A 682 -12.99 -26.05 -10.90
N ASN A 683 -12.97 -26.80 -12.01
CA ASN A 683 -12.53 -28.21 -12.02
C ASN A 683 -11.11 -28.35 -11.47
N GLN A 684 -10.88 -29.42 -10.70
CA GLN A 684 -9.60 -29.76 -10.11
C GLN A 684 -9.22 -31.21 -10.40
N ALA A 685 -7.95 -31.44 -10.69
CA ALA A 685 -7.40 -32.78 -10.83
C ALA A 685 -6.14 -32.88 -9.96
N LEU A 686 -6.20 -33.71 -8.90
CA LEU A 686 -5.18 -33.73 -7.86
C LEU A 686 -4.83 -35.16 -7.46
N VAL A 687 -3.60 -35.35 -7.05
CA VAL A 687 -3.11 -36.63 -6.51
C VAL A 687 -3.70 -36.86 -5.11
N VAL A 688 -4.08 -38.11 -4.83
CA VAL A 688 -4.51 -38.52 -3.48
C VAL A 688 -3.48 -38.07 -2.44
N GLY A 689 -3.97 -37.52 -1.32
CA GLY A 689 -3.13 -36.91 -0.27
C GLY A 689 -2.91 -35.40 -0.41
N SER A 690 -3.25 -34.79 -1.55
CA SER A 690 -3.21 -33.32 -1.75
C SER A 690 -4.35 -32.63 -0.99
N SER A 691 -4.33 -31.30 -0.97
CA SER A 691 -5.42 -30.47 -0.45
C SER A 691 -6.07 -29.68 -1.59
N VAL A 692 -7.39 -29.52 -1.55
CA VAL A 692 -8.14 -28.69 -2.49
C VAL A 692 -9.13 -27.80 -1.75
N THR A 693 -9.25 -26.55 -2.20
CA THR A 693 -10.33 -25.65 -1.77
C THR A 693 -11.17 -25.29 -3.00
N PHE A 694 -12.46 -25.61 -2.94
CA PHE A 694 -13.45 -25.09 -3.86
C PHE A 694 -14.03 -23.81 -3.28
N SER A 695 -14.08 -22.75 -4.07
CA SER A 695 -14.64 -21.45 -3.66
C SER A 695 -15.57 -20.90 -4.72
N THR A 696 -16.53 -20.10 -4.28
CA THR A 696 -17.43 -19.34 -5.14
C THR A 696 -17.50 -17.90 -4.69
N VAL A 697 -17.68 -16.98 -5.63
CA VAL A 697 -17.88 -15.55 -5.37
C VAL A 697 -19.31 -15.23 -5.78
N ALA A 698 -20.14 -14.89 -4.81
CA ALA A 698 -21.53 -14.50 -5.02
C ALA A 698 -21.63 -13.00 -5.36
N SER A 699 -22.53 -12.66 -6.26
CA SER A 699 -22.89 -11.28 -6.62
C SER A 699 -24.40 -11.15 -6.73
N GLY A 700 -24.95 -9.96 -6.51
CA GLY A 700 -26.38 -9.69 -6.51
C GLY A 700 -26.90 -9.25 -5.15
N THR A 701 -28.14 -9.59 -4.83
CA THR A 701 -28.83 -9.15 -3.62
C THR A 701 -28.50 -10.04 -2.43
N PRO A 702 -27.77 -9.56 -1.40
CA PRO A 702 -27.53 -10.31 -0.17
C PRO A 702 -28.79 -10.35 0.73
N PRO A 703 -28.80 -11.17 1.81
CA PRO A 703 -27.71 -12.03 2.26
C PRO A 703 -27.54 -13.24 1.38
N PHE A 704 -26.28 -13.71 1.23
CA PHE A 704 -26.03 -14.95 0.51
C PHE A 704 -25.94 -16.12 1.47
N SER A 705 -26.55 -17.25 1.06
CA SER A 705 -26.38 -18.53 1.71
C SER A 705 -25.83 -19.55 0.70
N TYR A 706 -25.10 -20.53 1.20
CA TYR A 706 -24.39 -21.51 0.38
C TYR A 706 -24.77 -22.91 0.81
N VAL A 707 -25.11 -23.75 -0.17
CA VAL A 707 -25.36 -25.19 0.04
C VAL A 707 -24.44 -25.96 -0.88
N TRP A 708 -23.46 -26.61 -0.31
CA TRP A 708 -22.54 -27.46 -1.03
C TRP A 708 -23.08 -28.89 -1.16
N ARG A 709 -22.89 -29.47 -2.32
CA ARG A 709 -23.30 -30.84 -2.62
C ARG A 709 -22.13 -31.58 -3.29
N LYS A 710 -22.10 -32.89 -3.06
CA LYS A 710 -21.23 -33.80 -3.79
C LYS A 710 -22.09 -34.88 -4.43
N ASN A 711 -22.02 -35.05 -5.75
CA ASN A 711 -22.84 -35.98 -6.51
C ASN A 711 -24.34 -35.85 -6.18
N GLY A 712 -24.80 -34.60 -5.97
CA GLY A 712 -26.18 -34.30 -5.60
C GLY A 712 -26.50 -34.37 -4.09
N THR A 713 -25.68 -35.02 -3.28
CA THR A 713 -25.86 -35.12 -1.83
C THR A 713 -25.33 -33.90 -1.10
N VAL A 714 -26.11 -33.30 -0.20
CA VAL A 714 -25.73 -32.13 0.60
C VAL A 714 -24.56 -32.47 1.53
N LEU A 715 -23.56 -31.62 1.53
CA LEU A 715 -22.45 -31.68 2.48
C LEU A 715 -22.83 -30.92 3.75
N GLY A 716 -23.28 -31.63 4.78
CA GLY A 716 -23.77 -31.05 6.04
C GLY A 716 -22.68 -30.19 6.72
N GLY A 717 -23.09 -29.05 7.26
CA GLY A 717 -22.17 -28.12 7.94
C GLY A 717 -21.30 -27.23 7.03
N GLN A 718 -21.37 -27.40 5.72
CA GLN A 718 -20.63 -26.59 4.75
C GLN A 718 -21.52 -25.44 4.26
N VAL A 719 -21.52 -24.34 5.01
CA VAL A 719 -22.39 -23.16 4.77
C VAL A 719 -21.62 -21.92 4.32
N LEU A 720 -20.32 -22.05 4.10
CA LEU A 720 -19.46 -20.95 3.67
C LEU A 720 -19.34 -20.91 2.14
N ASN A 721 -18.81 -19.79 1.63
CA ASN A 721 -18.52 -19.63 0.21
C ASN A 721 -17.36 -20.50 -0.32
N SER A 722 -16.77 -21.31 0.56
CA SER A 722 -15.71 -22.26 0.20
C SER A 722 -15.78 -23.53 1.04
N ILE A 723 -15.28 -24.63 0.48
CA ILE A 723 -15.04 -25.89 1.17
C ILE A 723 -13.62 -26.37 0.89
N THR A 724 -12.96 -26.92 1.93
CA THR A 724 -11.62 -27.49 1.81
C THR A 724 -11.67 -28.99 2.08
N ILE A 725 -11.06 -29.76 1.22
CA ILE A 725 -10.88 -31.21 1.35
C ILE A 725 -9.39 -31.46 1.57
N ASN A 726 -9.03 -31.97 2.75
CA ASN A 726 -7.64 -32.20 3.14
C ASN A 726 -7.54 -33.36 4.14
N PRO A 727 -6.87 -34.48 3.80
CA PRO A 727 -6.34 -34.82 2.49
C PRO A 727 -7.43 -35.27 1.49
N VAL A 728 -7.20 -35.10 0.19
CA VAL A 728 -8.05 -35.65 -0.86
C VAL A 728 -7.86 -37.16 -0.93
N ASN A 729 -8.96 -37.91 -0.87
CA ASN A 729 -9.01 -39.37 -1.04
C ASN A 729 -9.67 -39.73 -2.37
N ILE A 730 -9.58 -40.99 -2.78
CA ILE A 730 -10.24 -41.51 -3.99
C ILE A 730 -11.75 -41.28 -3.92
N SER A 731 -12.32 -41.55 -2.75
CA SER A 731 -13.74 -41.35 -2.51
C SER A 731 -14.19 -39.89 -2.63
N ASP A 732 -13.26 -38.93 -2.63
CA ASP A 732 -13.60 -37.51 -2.77
C ASP A 732 -13.79 -37.08 -4.22
N ALA A 733 -13.37 -37.89 -5.20
CA ALA A 733 -13.69 -37.66 -6.61
C ALA A 733 -15.19 -37.56 -6.85
N GLY A 734 -15.60 -36.64 -7.72
CA GLY A 734 -17.00 -36.47 -8.05
C GLY A 734 -17.36 -35.07 -8.49
N LEU A 735 -18.63 -34.85 -8.74
CA LEU A 735 -19.20 -33.54 -9.08
C LEU A 735 -19.54 -32.79 -7.80
N TYR A 736 -18.89 -31.67 -7.60
CA TYR A 736 -19.21 -30.71 -6.53
C TYR A 736 -20.09 -29.61 -7.10
N ALA A 737 -21.13 -29.26 -6.37
CA ALA A 737 -22.03 -28.18 -6.71
C ALA A 737 -22.18 -27.25 -5.54
N VAL A 738 -22.23 -25.95 -5.79
CA VAL A 738 -22.63 -24.95 -4.81
C VAL A 738 -23.88 -24.24 -5.31
N GLU A 739 -24.93 -24.31 -4.51
CA GLU A 739 -26.12 -23.49 -4.68
C GLU A 739 -25.96 -22.24 -3.83
N VAL A 740 -25.94 -21.08 -4.51
CA VAL A 740 -25.84 -19.76 -3.89
C VAL A 740 -27.23 -19.13 -3.95
N THR A 741 -27.82 -18.88 -2.80
CA THR A 741 -29.10 -18.19 -2.69
C THR A 741 -28.86 -16.79 -2.17
N GLY A 742 -29.37 -15.79 -2.86
CA GLY A 742 -29.44 -14.40 -2.45
C GLY A 742 -30.88 -13.90 -2.40
N GLY A 743 -31.07 -12.62 -2.10
CA GLY A 743 -32.41 -12.01 -1.96
C GLY A 743 -33.28 -12.07 -3.23
N SER A 744 -32.70 -12.28 -4.40
CA SER A 744 -33.38 -12.32 -5.70
C SER A 744 -33.45 -13.73 -6.32
N GLY A 745 -33.10 -14.79 -5.58
CA GLY A 745 -33.16 -16.17 -6.08
C GLY A 745 -31.87 -16.94 -5.86
N SER A 746 -31.76 -18.09 -6.53
CA SER A 746 -30.62 -19.01 -6.38
C SER A 746 -29.94 -19.25 -7.72
N VAL A 747 -28.63 -19.47 -7.68
CA VAL A 747 -27.82 -19.94 -8.81
C VAL A 747 -26.99 -21.14 -8.34
N THR A 748 -26.80 -22.13 -9.21
CA THR A 748 -25.96 -23.31 -8.91
C THR A 748 -24.80 -23.39 -9.91
N ASN A 749 -23.59 -23.46 -9.37
CA ASN A 749 -22.37 -23.70 -10.12
C ASN A 749 -21.73 -25.02 -9.74
N THR A 750 -21.01 -25.63 -10.67
CA THR A 750 -20.45 -26.96 -10.49
C THR A 750 -18.97 -27.03 -10.87
N ALA A 751 -18.26 -27.94 -10.22
CA ALA A 751 -16.89 -28.31 -10.57
C ALA A 751 -16.66 -29.79 -10.33
N VAL A 752 -15.78 -30.40 -11.11
CA VAL A 752 -15.39 -31.80 -10.96
C VAL A 752 -14.08 -31.89 -10.21
N LEU A 753 -14.03 -32.71 -9.17
CA LEU A 753 -12.80 -33.17 -8.56
C LEU A 753 -12.43 -34.53 -9.16
N THR A 754 -11.28 -34.61 -9.81
CA THR A 754 -10.67 -35.86 -10.25
C THR A 754 -9.53 -36.21 -9.29
N SER A 755 -9.68 -37.29 -8.54
CA SER A 755 -8.60 -37.79 -7.71
C SER A 755 -7.72 -38.73 -8.54
N LEU A 756 -6.43 -38.42 -8.60
CA LEU A 756 -5.45 -39.21 -9.33
C LEU A 756 -4.70 -40.10 -8.34
N HIS A 757 -4.65 -41.40 -8.63
CA HIS A 757 -3.77 -42.30 -7.91
C HIS A 757 -2.32 -42.03 -8.28
N GLN A 758 -1.38 -42.43 -7.39
CA GLN A 758 -0.02 -42.63 -7.82
C GLN A 758 -0.05 -43.72 -8.92
N ALA A 759 0.45 -43.38 -10.10
CA ALA A 759 0.42 -44.31 -11.23
C ALA A 759 1.40 -45.46 -10.97
N ASP A 760 0.91 -46.67 -11.02
CA ASP A 760 1.78 -47.84 -10.99
C ASP A 760 2.53 -47.94 -12.32
N LEU A 761 3.83 -47.69 -12.25
CA LEU A 761 4.72 -47.88 -13.38
C LEU A 761 5.23 -49.33 -13.36
N THR A 762 4.77 -50.14 -14.31
CA THR A 762 5.21 -51.51 -14.45
C THR A 762 6.33 -51.63 -15.48
N ALA A 763 7.28 -52.49 -15.25
CA ALA A 763 8.42 -52.72 -16.13
C ALA A 763 8.46 -54.18 -16.53
N THR A 764 8.44 -54.48 -17.84
CA THR A 764 8.48 -55.84 -18.39
C THR A 764 9.67 -55.94 -19.35
N ARG A 765 10.43 -56.96 -19.23
CA ARG A 765 11.54 -57.20 -20.16
C ARG A 765 11.01 -57.89 -21.43
N ALA A 766 11.30 -57.32 -22.58
CA ALA A 766 10.97 -57.87 -23.91
C ALA A 766 12.24 -57.96 -24.75
N GLY A 767 12.92 -59.13 -24.69
CA GLY A 767 14.19 -59.32 -25.39
C GLY A 767 15.31 -58.39 -24.88
N ALA A 768 15.86 -57.56 -25.75
CA ALA A 768 16.84 -56.53 -25.47
C ALA A 768 16.25 -55.19 -25.02
N ASN A 769 14.95 -55.16 -24.73
CA ASN A 769 14.27 -53.95 -24.33
C ASN A 769 13.57 -54.09 -22.97
N LEU A 770 13.47 -52.99 -22.24
CA LEU A 770 12.58 -52.81 -21.12
C LEU A 770 11.35 -52.02 -21.59
N VAL A 771 10.20 -52.59 -21.42
CA VAL A 771 8.93 -51.92 -21.73
C VAL A 771 8.31 -51.45 -20.43
N LEU A 772 8.18 -50.13 -20.29
CA LEU A 772 7.56 -49.44 -19.16
C LEU A 772 6.10 -49.17 -19.56
N ASN A 773 5.15 -49.62 -18.75
CA ASN A 773 3.73 -49.40 -18.96
C ASN A 773 3.11 -48.75 -17.73
N TRP A 774 2.14 -47.90 -17.97
CA TRP A 774 1.28 -47.31 -16.94
C TRP A 774 -0.18 -47.25 -17.44
N PRO A 775 -1.17 -47.13 -16.52
CA PRO A 775 -2.56 -47.13 -16.90
C PRO A 775 -2.91 -45.98 -17.86
N VAL A 776 -3.78 -46.24 -18.84
CA VAL A 776 -4.15 -45.30 -19.89
C VAL A 776 -4.71 -43.97 -19.36
N GLY A 777 -5.34 -43.98 -18.18
CA GLY A 777 -5.82 -42.77 -17.51
C GLY A 777 -4.75 -41.80 -17.09
N TYR A 778 -3.47 -42.15 -17.18
CA TYR A 778 -2.30 -41.33 -16.87
C TYR A 778 -1.56 -40.87 -18.13
N THR A 779 -2.19 -41.00 -19.32
CA THR A 779 -1.71 -40.33 -20.53
C THR A 779 -1.69 -38.83 -20.28
N GLY A 780 -0.60 -38.14 -20.63
CA GLY A 780 -0.35 -36.76 -20.27
C GLY A 780 0.67 -36.55 -19.14
N TRP A 781 0.97 -37.61 -18.37
CA TRP A 781 2.06 -37.60 -17.39
C TRP A 781 3.41 -37.70 -18.07
N ARG A 782 4.46 -37.19 -17.43
CA ARG A 782 5.84 -37.25 -17.91
C ARG A 782 6.53 -38.48 -17.37
N LEU A 783 7.10 -39.31 -18.23
CA LEU A 783 8.06 -40.30 -17.82
C LEU A 783 9.46 -39.67 -17.75
N GLN A 784 10.06 -39.74 -16.59
CA GLN A 784 11.40 -39.25 -16.37
C GLN A 784 12.39 -40.38 -16.08
N THR A 785 13.63 -40.19 -16.53
CA THR A 785 14.72 -41.12 -16.29
C THR A 785 15.89 -40.46 -15.59
N LYS A 786 16.60 -41.21 -14.79
CA LYS A 786 17.90 -40.85 -14.19
C LYS A 786 18.90 -41.98 -14.41
N SER A 787 20.03 -41.66 -15.01
CA SER A 787 21.17 -42.61 -15.18
C SER A 787 22.16 -42.40 -14.04
N ASN A 788 22.27 -43.29 -13.14
CA ASN A 788 23.28 -43.54 -12.09
C ASN A 788 22.66 -43.73 -10.70
N ILE A 789 22.60 -44.98 -10.24
CA ILE A 789 22.07 -45.34 -8.92
C ILE A 789 23.09 -45.06 -7.80
N LEU A 790 24.37 -44.90 -8.11
CA LEU A 790 25.46 -44.87 -7.12
C LEU A 790 25.92 -43.48 -6.68
N ALA A 791 25.39 -42.40 -7.24
CA ALA A 791 25.69 -41.05 -6.77
C ALA A 791 24.75 -40.69 -5.61
N ALA A 792 25.19 -40.90 -4.41
CA ALA A 792 24.56 -40.39 -3.20
C ALA A 792 24.59 -38.86 -3.19
N ALA A 793 23.44 -38.27 -2.82
CA ALA A 793 23.21 -36.95 -2.28
C ALA A 793 23.76 -35.72 -3.05
N SER A 794 22.84 -34.91 -3.43
CA SER A 794 22.81 -33.49 -3.84
C SER A 794 22.52 -33.29 -5.33
N GLY A 795 21.33 -32.73 -5.59
CA GLY A 795 20.90 -32.30 -6.93
C GLY A 795 20.41 -33.45 -7.82
N MET A 796 19.17 -33.90 -7.60
CA MET A 796 18.54 -34.94 -8.45
C MET A 796 18.05 -34.33 -9.76
N ASN A 797 18.87 -34.34 -10.78
CA ASN A 797 18.43 -33.98 -12.12
C ASN A 797 17.77 -35.22 -12.77
N TRP A 798 16.44 -35.21 -12.81
CA TRP A 798 15.63 -36.09 -13.61
C TRP A 798 15.44 -35.48 -15.00
N SER A 799 15.58 -36.28 -16.04
CA SER A 799 15.39 -35.84 -17.42
C SER A 799 14.08 -36.40 -18.00
N ASP A 800 13.30 -35.56 -18.63
CA ASP A 800 12.05 -35.95 -19.29
C ASP A 800 12.37 -36.80 -20.52
N LEU A 801 11.62 -37.89 -20.69
CA LEU A 801 11.60 -38.64 -21.97
C LEU A 801 10.59 -37.97 -22.90
N ILE A 802 11.12 -37.24 -23.89
CA ILE A 802 10.36 -36.41 -24.81
C ILE A 802 9.37 -37.30 -25.57
N GLY A 803 8.07 -36.91 -25.60
CA GLY A 803 6.99 -37.69 -26.22
C GLY A 803 6.25 -38.63 -25.28
N SER A 804 6.75 -38.87 -24.06
CA SER A 804 6.10 -39.77 -23.08
C SER A 804 4.70 -39.33 -22.64
N ARG A 805 4.36 -38.05 -22.79
CA ARG A 805 3.03 -37.50 -22.48
C ARG A 805 1.91 -38.00 -23.43
N GLN A 806 2.30 -38.49 -24.61
CA GLN A 806 1.33 -38.89 -25.66
C GLN A 806 1.02 -40.39 -25.67
N THR A 807 1.61 -41.14 -24.74
CA THR A 807 1.49 -42.59 -24.65
C THR A 807 1.35 -43.06 -23.21
N ASN A 808 0.95 -44.29 -23.01
CA ASN A 808 0.96 -45.00 -21.74
C ASN A 808 1.95 -46.19 -21.72
N ALA A 809 2.84 -46.28 -22.72
CA ALA A 809 3.91 -47.26 -22.78
C ALA A 809 5.16 -46.60 -23.35
N TRP A 810 6.34 -47.04 -22.85
CA TRP A 810 7.63 -46.54 -23.33
C TRP A 810 8.67 -47.69 -23.38
N THR A 811 9.36 -47.81 -24.48
CA THR A 811 10.38 -48.84 -24.66
C THR A 811 11.77 -48.24 -24.53
N VAL A 812 12.58 -48.83 -23.66
CA VAL A 812 13.98 -48.45 -23.44
C VAL A 812 14.88 -49.62 -23.83
N PRO A 813 15.82 -49.43 -24.73
CA PRO A 813 16.84 -50.47 -25.01
C PRO A 813 17.64 -50.78 -23.76
N THR A 814 17.87 -52.06 -23.48
CA THR A 814 18.75 -52.52 -22.41
C THR A 814 20.07 -52.99 -23.04
N ASP A 815 21.11 -52.13 -22.99
CA ASP A 815 22.46 -52.56 -23.36
C ASP A 815 23.27 -52.80 -22.09
N ALA A 816 24.28 -53.65 -22.18
CA ALA A 816 25.10 -54.06 -21.06
C ALA A 816 26.03 -52.96 -20.51
N ALA A 817 26.07 -51.81 -21.17
CA ALA A 817 26.93 -50.69 -20.78
C ALA A 817 26.21 -49.65 -19.94
N THR A 818 24.88 -49.71 -19.78
CA THR A 818 24.11 -48.76 -18.97
C THR A 818 23.91 -49.30 -17.55
N SER A 819 24.79 -48.92 -16.65
CA SER A 819 24.63 -49.13 -15.20
C SER A 819 23.36 -48.44 -14.72
N GLY A 820 22.37 -49.15 -14.26
CA GLY A 820 21.15 -48.82 -13.52
C GLY A 820 20.46 -47.48 -13.88
N ARG A 821 19.34 -47.55 -14.59
CA ARG A 821 18.46 -46.41 -14.78
C ARG A 821 17.25 -46.47 -13.81
N LEU A 822 16.90 -45.35 -13.25
CA LEU A 822 15.65 -45.18 -12.51
C LEU A 822 14.64 -44.49 -13.40
N PHE A 823 13.37 -44.87 -13.28
CA PHE A 823 12.25 -44.27 -13.97
C PHE A 823 11.18 -43.85 -12.97
N ARG A 824 10.53 -42.75 -13.26
CA ARG A 824 9.35 -42.30 -12.52
C ARG A 824 8.34 -41.63 -13.44
N LEU A 825 7.08 -41.72 -13.09
CA LEU A 825 6.02 -40.89 -13.65
C LEU A 825 5.82 -39.67 -12.76
N THR A 826 5.66 -38.50 -13.39
CA THR A 826 5.37 -37.26 -12.68
C THR A 826 4.28 -36.49 -13.41
N TYR A 827 3.34 -35.96 -12.66
CA TYR A 827 2.33 -35.05 -13.19
C TYR A 827 2.93 -33.68 -13.45
N PRO A 828 2.54 -33.00 -14.54
CA PRO A 828 3.16 -31.73 -14.96
C PRO A 828 2.97 -30.59 -13.99
#